data_a741bedaee123403199d66c213466324
#
_entry.id   a741bedaee123403199d66c213466324
#
_cell.length_a   1.000
_cell.length_b   1.000
_cell.length_c   1.000
_cell.angle_alpha   90.00
_cell.angle_beta   90.00
_cell.angle_gamma   90.00
#
_symmetry.space_group_name_H-M   'P 1'
#
loop_
_entity.id
_entity.type
_entity.pdbx_description
1 polymer ?
#
loop_
_entity_poly.entity_id
_entity_poly.type
_entity_poly.pdbx_seq_one_letter_code
_entity_poly.pdbx_strand_id
1 'polypeptide(L)'
;MSTDKIVIKGAREHNLKNVDVTIPRDKLIVMTGLSGSGKSSLAFDTIYADGQRRYMESLSSYARQFLGQMEKPDVDEIQGLSPAISIDQKTTSRNPRSTVGTVTEIYDYLRLMYARIGIPHCPVCGRVISQQTVDQMVDEVLRLPEGTRFQVLAPVVRGRKGTQQKEFEAARRSGFARVRVDGNMYELDEEIALEKNKKHTVEIVVDRLVVNDEVRSRLADSIETAIGLTGGLVGIDVIGGDEMLFSQSYACPEHGISIDELAPRMFSFNNPFGACETCTGLGTFMKVDPALVIPNRSLSIREGAIKASGWYYADGSVSEMYYKGLGKKYGFTLDTKIKDMPPEGVHALLYGTGGEKLEMTRETDRGTGTYSTEFEGIINNLERRFRETNSEWMKEEIQGVMTGVECPDCHGDRLKPTSLAVTVGGVNISKFTQMSVREELDFINGLQLTEREHMIADGILKEIRERLGFLQNVGLDYLTLARNAATLSGGESQRIRLATQIGSALTGVLYVLDEPSIGLHQRDNSKLIATLKRLRDLGNTLIVVEHDEETMREADWIVDIGPGAGIHGGELVAEGTVEDICKAPRSITGKYLSGRKKIEVPEHRREGNGHFIEIKGATQNNLRDVDVKIPLGVMTCITGISGSGKSSLINEILYKRLAADLNGARIKPGAHKDMLGLEYVDKVIGIDQSPIGRTPRSNPATYTGVFTDIRTVFSQTQEAKMRGYGPGRFSFNVKGGRCEACEGDGIIQIAMHFLPDIYVPCEVCKGARYNRETLEVKYKGKTITDVLNMTVEEACTFFENIPKIHRKIKTLVDVGLGYIQMGQSATTLSGGEAQRVKLALELAKPGTGKTVYIMDEPTTGLHVDDVHKLVKVIDRLVEAGNTVIIIEHNLDVIKRADHIIDLGPEGGNAGGMIVAQGTPEEVALCESSYTGQYLRPMLPVLESGAAAPVEKKRTRRKKAE
;
A
#
# COMPACT_ATOMS: atom_id res chain seq x y z
N MET A 1 -17.53 -42.23 6.85
CA MET A 1 -18.54 -41.45 7.59
C MET A 1 -18.01 -40.04 7.70
N SER A 2 -18.66 -39.08 7.11
CA SER A 2 -18.27 -37.67 7.31
C SER A 2 -18.59 -37.33 8.76
N THR A 3 -17.55 -37.04 9.54
CA THR A 3 -17.72 -36.59 10.93
C THR A 3 -18.27 -35.17 10.87
N ASP A 4 -19.45 -34.92 11.45
CA ASP A 4 -20.11 -33.58 11.47
C ASP A 4 -19.36 -32.58 12.40
N LYS A 5 -18.22 -32.99 12.95
CA LYS A 5 -17.45 -32.23 13.94
C LYS A 5 -15.95 -32.35 13.68
N ILE A 6 -15.23 -31.31 14.01
CA ILE A 6 -13.78 -31.29 14.18
C ILE A 6 -13.50 -31.47 15.67
N VAL A 7 -12.78 -32.54 16.03
CA VAL A 7 -12.43 -32.86 17.42
C VAL A 7 -10.94 -32.69 17.60
N ILE A 8 -10.53 -31.84 18.52
CA ILE A 8 -9.15 -31.54 18.87
C ILE A 8 -8.93 -32.01 20.31
N LYS A 9 -7.87 -32.78 20.57
CA LYS A 9 -7.51 -33.25 21.88
C LYS A 9 -6.04 -32.94 22.19
N GLY A 10 -5.83 -32.36 23.35
CA GLY A 10 -4.50 -32.13 23.89
C GLY A 10 -3.67 -31.12 23.13
N ALA A 11 -4.24 -29.99 22.70
CA ALA A 11 -3.49 -28.91 22.05
C ALA A 11 -2.60 -28.17 23.07
N ARG A 12 -1.29 -28.08 22.77
CA ARG A 12 -0.25 -27.53 23.68
C ARG A 12 0.67 -26.49 23.00
N GLU A 13 0.33 -26.05 21.79
CA GLU A 13 1.13 -25.03 21.11
C GLU A 13 1.24 -23.74 21.93
N HIS A 14 2.45 -23.19 22.02
CA HIS A 14 2.76 -21.95 22.74
C HIS A 14 2.27 -21.94 24.20
N ASN A 15 1.21 -21.18 24.47
CA ASN A 15 0.64 -21.05 25.81
C ASN A 15 -0.60 -21.91 26.07
N LEU A 16 -1.01 -22.76 25.12
CA LEU A 16 -2.15 -23.64 25.28
C LEU A 16 -1.89 -24.72 26.35
N LYS A 17 -2.86 -24.94 27.23
CA LYS A 17 -2.76 -25.85 28.39
C LYS A 17 -3.53 -27.13 28.17
N ASN A 18 -3.09 -27.96 27.23
CA ASN A 18 -3.71 -29.24 26.92
C ASN A 18 -5.21 -29.10 26.61
N VAL A 19 -5.52 -28.28 25.62
CA VAL A 19 -6.90 -27.88 25.30
C VAL A 19 -7.58 -28.95 24.48
N ASP A 20 -8.76 -29.39 24.97
CA ASP A 20 -9.71 -30.20 24.23
C ASP A 20 -10.86 -29.30 23.76
N VAL A 21 -11.20 -29.36 22.47
CA VAL A 21 -12.31 -28.58 21.89
C VAL A 21 -13.00 -29.34 20.78
N THR A 22 -14.33 -29.19 20.70
CA THR A 22 -15.16 -29.83 19.67
C THR A 22 -15.93 -28.80 18.89
N ILE A 23 -15.61 -28.63 17.61
CA ILE A 23 -16.13 -27.60 16.73
C ILE A 23 -17.07 -28.23 15.69
N PRO A 24 -18.30 -27.72 15.49
CA PRO A 24 -19.18 -28.19 14.42
C PRO A 24 -18.64 -27.84 13.04
N ARG A 25 -18.86 -28.71 12.05
CA ARG A 25 -18.51 -28.43 10.65
C ARG A 25 -19.62 -27.65 9.93
N ASP A 26 -19.26 -27.02 8.80
CA ASP A 26 -20.17 -26.27 7.93
C ASP A 26 -20.90 -25.14 8.69
N LYS A 27 -20.15 -24.49 9.59
CA LYS A 27 -20.60 -23.42 10.47
C LYS A 27 -19.64 -22.24 10.45
N LEU A 28 -20.13 -21.08 10.85
CA LEU A 28 -19.32 -19.91 11.17
C LEU A 28 -18.95 -19.96 12.66
N ILE A 29 -17.68 -20.24 12.93
CA ILE A 29 -17.12 -20.39 14.27
C ILE A 29 -16.29 -19.14 14.57
N VAL A 30 -16.54 -18.49 15.69
CA VAL A 30 -15.72 -17.38 16.18
C VAL A 30 -14.85 -17.85 17.35
N MET A 31 -13.53 -17.69 17.22
CA MET A 31 -12.58 -17.85 18.32
C MET A 31 -12.27 -16.50 18.95
N THR A 32 -12.61 -16.34 20.23
CA THR A 32 -12.49 -15.09 20.97
C THR A 32 -11.74 -15.26 22.29
N GLY A 33 -11.45 -14.15 22.98
CA GLY A 33 -10.73 -14.09 24.26
C GLY A 33 -9.73 -12.93 24.27
N LEU A 34 -9.07 -12.69 25.39
CA LEU A 34 -8.10 -11.61 25.56
C LEU A 34 -6.94 -11.67 24.56
N SER A 35 -6.31 -10.53 24.28
CA SER A 35 -5.07 -10.52 23.50
C SER A 35 -3.99 -11.36 24.20
N GLY A 36 -3.32 -12.26 23.45
CA GLY A 36 -2.34 -13.19 24.01
C GLY A 36 -2.94 -14.38 24.80
N SER A 37 -4.26 -14.65 24.70
CA SER A 37 -4.89 -15.79 25.40
C SER A 37 -4.63 -17.16 24.75
N GLY A 38 -4.13 -17.22 23.51
CA GLY A 38 -3.87 -18.46 22.79
C GLY A 38 -4.81 -18.73 21.61
N LYS A 39 -5.69 -17.79 21.22
CA LYS A 39 -6.62 -17.92 20.09
C LYS A 39 -5.92 -18.28 18.78
N SER A 40 -4.93 -17.48 18.40
CA SER A 40 -4.18 -17.67 17.16
C SER A 40 -3.36 -18.96 17.22
N SER A 41 -2.82 -19.33 18.41
CA SER A 41 -2.13 -20.61 18.60
C SER A 41 -3.05 -21.81 18.33
N LEU A 42 -4.32 -21.74 18.74
CA LEU A 42 -5.28 -22.79 18.46
C LEU A 42 -5.73 -22.78 16.98
N ALA A 43 -6.08 -21.58 16.45
CA ALA A 43 -6.64 -21.48 15.09
C ALA A 43 -5.60 -21.71 13.99
N PHE A 44 -4.43 -21.04 14.09
CA PHE A 44 -3.40 -21.06 13.04
C PHE A 44 -2.30 -22.08 13.32
N ASP A 45 -1.67 -22.04 14.49
CA ASP A 45 -0.52 -22.88 14.78
C ASP A 45 -0.90 -24.35 15.08
N THR A 46 -2.17 -24.62 15.41
CA THR A 46 -2.67 -25.98 15.65
C THR A 46 -3.58 -26.48 14.52
N ILE A 47 -4.77 -25.86 14.32
CA ILE A 47 -5.80 -26.38 13.41
C ILE A 47 -5.39 -26.19 11.94
N TYR A 48 -5.04 -24.96 11.55
CA TYR A 48 -4.63 -24.68 10.19
C TYR A 48 -3.33 -25.40 9.84
N ALA A 49 -2.33 -25.39 10.73
CA ALA A 49 -1.04 -26.04 10.51
C ALA A 49 -1.18 -27.55 10.25
N ASP A 50 -2.00 -28.25 11.04
CA ASP A 50 -2.23 -29.70 10.81
C ASP A 50 -3.06 -29.95 9.54
N GLY A 51 -4.05 -29.11 9.24
CA GLY A 51 -4.83 -29.18 8.00
C GLY A 51 -3.97 -28.99 6.76
N GLN A 52 -3.09 -28.00 6.76
CA GLN A 52 -2.15 -27.73 5.68
C GLN A 52 -1.10 -28.84 5.57
N ARG A 53 -0.55 -29.32 6.69
CA ARG A 53 0.39 -30.45 6.71
C ARG A 53 -0.21 -31.69 6.04
N ARG A 54 -1.42 -32.10 6.39
CA ARG A 54 -2.13 -33.25 5.78
C ARG A 54 -2.36 -33.06 4.29
N TYR A 55 -2.71 -31.84 3.86
CA TYR A 55 -2.84 -31.52 2.44
C TYR A 55 -1.49 -31.67 1.71
N MET A 56 -0.42 -31.14 2.29
CA MET A 56 0.94 -31.27 1.76
C MET A 56 1.40 -32.73 1.68
N GLU A 57 1.09 -33.56 2.68
CA GLU A 57 1.40 -34.97 2.69
C GLU A 57 0.68 -35.77 1.58
N SER A 58 -0.48 -35.29 1.16
CA SER A 58 -1.24 -35.87 0.04
C SER A 58 -0.64 -35.60 -1.34
N LEU A 59 0.27 -34.59 -1.45
CA LEU A 59 0.93 -34.21 -2.70
C LEU A 59 2.04 -35.21 -3.08
N SER A 60 2.46 -35.19 -4.35
CA SER A 60 3.56 -35.99 -4.85
C SER A 60 4.88 -35.74 -4.09
N SER A 61 5.77 -36.71 -4.02
CA SER A 61 7.08 -36.58 -3.39
C SER A 61 7.91 -35.43 -3.99
N TYR A 62 7.76 -35.18 -5.28
CA TYR A 62 8.39 -34.05 -5.99
C TYR A 62 7.86 -32.70 -5.48
N ALA A 63 6.55 -32.51 -5.40
CA ALA A 63 5.95 -31.28 -4.88
C ALA A 63 6.35 -31.02 -3.42
N ARG A 64 6.44 -32.07 -2.58
CA ARG A 64 6.88 -31.97 -1.18
C ARG A 64 8.31 -31.47 -1.01
N GLN A 65 9.23 -31.83 -1.94
CA GLN A 65 10.60 -31.34 -1.91
C GLN A 65 10.71 -29.82 -2.08
N PHE A 66 9.80 -29.22 -2.85
CA PHE A 66 9.77 -27.76 -3.06
C PHE A 66 9.07 -26.99 -1.95
N LEU A 67 8.07 -27.59 -1.30
CA LEU A 67 7.23 -26.91 -0.32
C LEU A 67 7.74 -27.05 1.13
N GLY A 68 8.76 -27.89 1.36
CA GLY A 68 9.34 -28.14 2.67
C GLY A 68 8.51 -29.11 3.52
N GLN A 69 9.10 -29.61 4.60
CA GLN A 69 8.37 -30.37 5.62
C GLN A 69 7.82 -29.38 6.64
N MET A 70 6.52 -29.39 6.87
CA MET A 70 5.91 -28.69 7.98
C MET A 70 6.02 -29.54 9.25
N GLU A 71 6.43 -28.93 10.36
CA GLU A 71 6.45 -29.59 11.66
C GLU A 71 5.02 -29.94 12.08
N LYS A 72 4.87 -31.09 12.75
CA LYS A 72 3.57 -31.46 13.33
C LYS A 72 3.33 -30.57 14.54
N PRO A 73 2.15 -29.92 14.66
CA PRO A 73 1.83 -29.15 15.84
C PRO A 73 1.79 -30.05 17.10
N ASP A 74 2.07 -29.46 18.26
CA ASP A 74 2.00 -30.14 19.54
C ASP A 74 0.54 -30.34 19.96
N VAL A 75 -0.01 -31.45 19.47
CA VAL A 75 -1.38 -31.86 19.69
C VAL A 75 -1.46 -33.41 19.68
N ASP A 76 -2.28 -33.97 20.56
CA ASP A 76 -2.42 -35.42 20.64
C ASP A 76 -3.17 -35.96 19.41
N GLU A 77 -4.33 -35.38 19.09
CA GLU A 77 -5.18 -35.86 17.99
C GLU A 77 -6.04 -34.72 17.43
N ILE A 78 -6.18 -34.66 16.10
CA ILE A 78 -7.20 -33.85 15.42
C ILE A 78 -7.94 -34.73 14.41
N GLN A 79 -9.26 -34.83 14.57
CA GLN A 79 -10.16 -35.59 13.68
C GLN A 79 -11.09 -34.62 12.92
N GLY A 80 -11.55 -35.02 11.73
CA GLY A 80 -12.57 -34.31 10.97
C GLY A 80 -12.08 -33.06 10.19
N LEU A 81 -10.76 -32.81 10.06
CA LEU A 81 -10.24 -31.69 9.27
C LEU A 81 -10.50 -31.86 7.78
N SER A 82 -10.91 -30.77 7.15
CA SER A 82 -10.89 -30.57 5.69
C SER A 82 -9.60 -29.90 5.25
N PRO A 83 -9.29 -29.82 3.94
CA PRO A 83 -8.23 -28.95 3.41
C PRO A 83 -8.40 -27.54 3.94
N ALA A 84 -7.32 -26.98 4.49
CA ALA A 84 -7.38 -25.70 5.19
C ALA A 84 -6.75 -24.57 4.37
N ILE A 85 -7.41 -23.41 4.35
CA ILE A 85 -6.93 -22.16 3.73
C ILE A 85 -6.88 -21.09 4.82
N SER A 86 -5.74 -20.39 4.92
CA SER A 86 -5.56 -19.28 5.85
C SER A 86 -5.64 -17.94 5.11
N ILE A 87 -6.33 -16.99 5.72
CA ILE A 87 -6.39 -15.60 5.27
C ILE A 87 -5.90 -14.71 6.42
N ASP A 88 -4.59 -14.53 6.48
CA ASP A 88 -3.91 -13.74 7.48
C ASP A 88 -3.68 -12.28 7.06
N GLN A 89 -3.26 -11.45 8.01
CA GLN A 89 -3.06 -10.00 7.85
C GLN A 89 -1.68 -9.62 7.31
N LYS A 90 -0.70 -10.54 7.37
CA LYS A 90 0.74 -10.20 7.36
C LYS A 90 1.39 -9.86 6.02
N THR A 91 0.75 -9.96 4.87
CA THR A 91 1.47 -9.83 3.59
C THR A 91 0.86 -8.83 2.64
N THR A 92 1.28 -7.57 2.74
CA THR A 92 1.22 -6.66 1.59
C THR A 92 2.39 -6.96 0.66
N SER A 93 2.11 -7.19 -0.63
CA SER A 93 3.15 -7.34 -1.63
C SER A 93 3.95 -6.03 -1.74
N ARG A 94 5.27 -6.10 -1.54
CA ARG A 94 6.17 -4.95 -1.74
C ARG A 94 6.56 -4.74 -3.20
N ASN A 95 6.09 -5.58 -4.11
CA ASN A 95 6.41 -5.46 -5.51
C ASN A 95 5.68 -4.25 -6.12
N PRO A 96 6.38 -3.24 -6.66
CA PRO A 96 5.76 -2.04 -7.23
C PRO A 96 4.92 -2.33 -8.48
N ARG A 97 5.04 -3.51 -9.07
CA ARG A 97 4.25 -3.96 -10.21
C ARG A 97 2.95 -4.67 -9.83
N SER A 98 2.79 -5.05 -8.55
CA SER A 98 1.54 -5.64 -8.08
C SER A 98 0.46 -4.57 -7.90
N THR A 99 -0.68 -4.77 -8.54
CA THR A 99 -1.87 -3.90 -8.42
C THR A 99 -3.06 -4.71 -7.91
N VAL A 100 -4.10 -4.04 -7.44
CA VAL A 100 -5.37 -4.70 -7.08
C VAL A 100 -5.84 -5.61 -8.22
N GLY A 101 -5.86 -5.09 -9.46
CA GLY A 101 -6.28 -5.85 -10.63
C GLY A 101 -5.46 -7.11 -10.91
N THR A 102 -4.14 -7.08 -10.65
CA THR A 102 -3.28 -8.28 -10.85
C THR A 102 -3.40 -9.28 -9.71
N VAL A 103 -3.61 -8.83 -8.47
CA VAL A 103 -3.78 -9.71 -7.31
C VAL A 103 -5.14 -10.44 -7.34
N THR A 104 -6.17 -9.78 -7.88
CA THR A 104 -7.52 -10.34 -8.04
C THR A 104 -7.70 -11.12 -9.34
N GLU A 105 -6.66 -11.18 -10.18
CA GLU A 105 -6.69 -11.78 -11.53
C GLU A 105 -7.66 -11.10 -12.51
N ILE A 106 -8.39 -10.06 -12.10
CA ILE A 106 -9.32 -9.33 -12.96
C ILE A 106 -8.60 -8.74 -14.18
N TYR A 107 -7.35 -8.28 -13.96
CA TYR A 107 -6.54 -7.70 -15.04
C TYR A 107 -6.24 -8.70 -16.17
N ASP A 108 -6.18 -10.00 -15.88
CA ASP A 108 -5.94 -11.04 -16.88
C ASP A 108 -7.18 -11.22 -17.78
N TYR A 109 -8.37 -11.16 -17.21
CA TYR A 109 -9.63 -11.15 -17.98
C TYR A 109 -9.79 -9.86 -18.76
N LEU A 110 -9.41 -8.70 -18.23
CA LEU A 110 -9.42 -7.43 -18.95
C LEU A 110 -8.50 -7.48 -20.17
N ARG A 111 -7.27 -7.99 -20.03
CA ARG A 111 -6.35 -8.15 -21.15
C ARG A 111 -6.94 -9.03 -22.26
N LEU A 112 -7.63 -10.10 -21.87
CA LEU A 112 -8.32 -10.99 -22.80
C LEU A 112 -9.49 -10.28 -23.48
N MET A 113 -10.31 -9.53 -22.74
CA MET A 113 -11.43 -8.75 -23.26
C MET A 113 -10.96 -7.74 -24.31
N TYR A 114 -9.96 -6.90 -23.97
CA TYR A 114 -9.42 -5.88 -24.88
C TYR A 114 -8.76 -6.50 -26.13
N ALA A 115 -8.16 -7.68 -26.02
CA ALA A 115 -7.58 -8.39 -27.14
C ALA A 115 -8.64 -8.99 -28.09
N ARG A 116 -9.85 -9.31 -27.60
CA ARG A 116 -10.88 -10.03 -28.38
C ARG A 116 -11.95 -9.12 -28.96
N ILE A 117 -12.37 -8.09 -28.22
CA ILE A 117 -13.45 -7.17 -28.65
C ILE A 117 -12.99 -5.70 -28.68
N GLY A 118 -11.70 -5.43 -28.42
CA GLY A 118 -11.14 -4.09 -28.45
C GLY A 118 -11.08 -3.51 -29.86
N ILE A 119 -11.48 -2.25 -29.99
CA ILE A 119 -11.41 -1.47 -31.22
C ILE A 119 -10.13 -0.64 -31.22
N PRO A 120 -9.16 -0.93 -32.11
CA PRO A 120 -7.92 -0.17 -32.18
C PRO A 120 -8.11 1.18 -32.88
N HIS A 121 -7.45 2.19 -32.35
CA HIS A 121 -7.43 3.54 -32.87
C HIS A 121 -5.98 3.97 -33.16
N CYS A 122 -5.81 4.93 -34.04
CA CYS A 122 -4.51 5.57 -34.21
C CYS A 122 -4.17 6.42 -32.98
N PRO A 123 -3.03 6.21 -32.31
CA PRO A 123 -2.65 6.97 -31.12
C PRO A 123 -2.40 8.46 -31.39
N VAL A 124 -2.27 8.87 -32.66
CA VAL A 124 -2.01 10.25 -33.06
C VAL A 124 -3.28 10.99 -33.50
N CYS A 125 -4.08 10.40 -34.42
CA CYS A 125 -5.29 11.07 -34.95
C CYS A 125 -6.60 10.52 -34.38
N GLY A 126 -6.58 9.46 -33.58
CA GLY A 126 -7.77 8.86 -32.96
C GLY A 126 -8.70 8.10 -33.93
N ARG A 127 -8.36 8.01 -35.22
CA ARG A 127 -9.17 7.27 -36.22
C ARG A 127 -9.18 5.77 -35.89
N VAL A 128 -10.32 5.12 -36.06
CA VAL A 128 -10.44 3.65 -35.95
C VAL A 128 -9.55 3.00 -37.01
N ILE A 129 -8.79 2.01 -36.61
CA ILE A 129 -7.95 1.20 -37.49
C ILE A 129 -8.61 -0.16 -37.62
N SER A 130 -8.94 -0.56 -38.85
CA SER A 130 -9.52 -1.88 -39.15
C SER A 130 -8.60 -2.69 -40.06
N GLN A 131 -8.61 -4.00 -39.87
CA GLN A 131 -8.07 -4.92 -40.86
C GLN A 131 -9.08 -5.06 -41.98
N GLN A 132 -8.58 -5.07 -43.21
CA GLN A 132 -9.38 -5.34 -44.39
C GLN A 132 -8.92 -6.65 -45.02
N THR A 133 -9.85 -7.53 -45.33
CA THR A 133 -9.54 -8.72 -46.13
C THR A 133 -9.37 -8.31 -47.59
N VAL A 134 -8.67 -9.15 -48.38
CA VAL A 134 -8.51 -8.92 -49.82
C VAL A 134 -9.86 -8.72 -50.49
N ASP A 135 -10.86 -9.55 -50.16
CA ASP A 135 -12.21 -9.42 -50.70
C ASP A 135 -12.86 -8.07 -50.38
N GLN A 136 -12.70 -7.58 -49.17
CA GLN A 136 -13.23 -6.27 -48.76
C GLN A 136 -12.55 -5.13 -49.52
N MET A 137 -11.22 -5.22 -49.71
CA MET A 137 -10.45 -4.24 -50.48
C MET A 137 -10.94 -4.25 -51.95
N VAL A 138 -11.12 -5.43 -52.51
CA VAL A 138 -11.67 -5.60 -53.86
C VAL A 138 -13.08 -5.02 -53.98
N ASP A 139 -13.96 -5.34 -53.04
CA ASP A 139 -15.33 -4.84 -53.04
C ASP A 139 -15.40 -3.31 -52.93
N GLU A 140 -14.51 -2.71 -52.16
CA GLU A 140 -14.42 -1.25 -51.99
C GLU A 140 -13.93 -0.56 -53.26
N VAL A 141 -12.93 -1.13 -53.96
CA VAL A 141 -12.42 -0.62 -55.22
C VAL A 141 -13.48 -0.78 -56.32
N LEU A 142 -14.26 -1.88 -56.34
CA LEU A 142 -15.34 -2.11 -57.32
C LEU A 142 -16.59 -1.23 -57.11
N ARG A 143 -16.69 -0.49 -56.00
CA ARG A 143 -17.71 0.56 -55.81
C ARG A 143 -17.44 1.82 -56.62
N LEU A 144 -16.23 1.97 -57.16
CA LEU A 144 -15.92 3.07 -58.03
C LEU A 144 -16.77 2.96 -59.33
N PRO A 145 -17.08 4.10 -59.98
CA PRO A 145 -17.87 4.08 -61.23
C PRO A 145 -17.24 3.18 -62.30
N GLU A 146 -18.07 2.47 -63.10
CA GLU A 146 -17.60 1.66 -64.18
C GLU A 146 -16.82 2.48 -65.25
N GLY A 147 -15.70 1.91 -65.72
CA GLY A 147 -14.79 2.62 -66.59
C GLY A 147 -13.71 3.45 -65.88
N THR A 148 -13.73 3.57 -64.55
CA THR A 148 -12.68 4.26 -63.77
C THR A 148 -11.34 3.54 -63.95
N ARG A 149 -10.29 4.30 -64.27
CA ARG A 149 -8.91 3.80 -64.43
C ARG A 149 -8.17 3.98 -63.11
N PHE A 150 -7.48 2.96 -62.63
CA PHE A 150 -6.72 3.00 -61.39
C PHE A 150 -5.47 2.14 -61.46
N GLN A 151 -4.52 2.38 -60.55
CA GLN A 151 -3.30 1.60 -60.42
C GLN A 151 -3.25 0.97 -59.04
N VAL A 152 -2.78 -0.30 -58.97
CA VAL A 152 -2.50 -0.99 -57.71
C VAL A 152 -1.04 -0.73 -57.39
N LEU A 153 -0.80 -0.13 -56.25
CA LEU A 153 0.51 0.30 -55.76
C LEU A 153 0.93 -0.51 -54.54
N ALA A 154 2.21 -0.89 -54.49
CA ALA A 154 2.83 -1.48 -53.30
C ALA A 154 3.79 -0.48 -52.69
N PRO A 155 3.43 0.21 -51.58
CA PRO A 155 4.28 1.21 -50.91
C PRO A 155 5.38 0.54 -50.07
N VAL A 156 6.51 0.19 -50.73
CA VAL A 156 7.65 -0.51 -50.11
C VAL A 156 8.53 0.40 -49.24
N VAL A 157 8.56 1.70 -49.55
CA VAL A 157 9.28 2.70 -48.70
C VAL A 157 8.35 3.88 -48.43
N ARG A 158 8.21 4.27 -47.17
CA ARG A 158 7.41 5.44 -46.77
C ARG A 158 8.23 6.38 -45.92
N GLY A 159 8.56 7.56 -46.44
CA GLY A 159 9.22 8.65 -45.71
C GLY A 159 10.59 8.28 -45.14
N ARG A 160 11.35 7.36 -45.75
CA ARG A 160 12.69 6.98 -45.28
C ARG A 160 13.76 7.74 -46.05
N LYS A 161 14.83 8.12 -45.36
CA LYS A 161 16.05 8.68 -45.97
C LYS A 161 16.86 7.58 -46.63
N GLY A 162 17.56 7.91 -47.76
CA GLY A 162 18.44 6.99 -48.47
C GLY A 162 18.16 6.95 -49.96
N THR A 163 19.05 6.35 -50.70
CA THR A 163 18.99 6.25 -52.18
C THR A 163 18.06 5.12 -52.68
N GLN A 164 17.56 4.27 -51.75
CA GLN A 164 16.62 3.17 -51.98
C GLN A 164 17.00 2.19 -53.11
N GLN A 165 18.26 2.10 -53.48
CA GLN A 165 18.78 1.28 -54.59
C GLN A 165 18.43 -0.22 -54.43
N LYS A 166 18.48 -0.73 -53.20
CA LYS A 166 18.16 -2.12 -52.90
C LYS A 166 16.71 -2.46 -53.24
N GLU A 167 15.79 -1.53 -52.95
CA GLU A 167 14.38 -1.71 -53.24
C GLU A 167 14.08 -1.68 -54.75
N PHE A 168 14.75 -0.77 -55.48
CA PHE A 168 14.68 -0.75 -56.96
C PHE A 168 15.25 -2.02 -57.57
N GLU A 169 16.39 -2.53 -57.13
CA GLU A 169 16.93 -3.81 -57.59
C GLU A 169 16.01 -4.99 -57.25
N ALA A 170 15.39 -5.02 -56.06
CA ALA A 170 14.44 -6.06 -55.69
C ALA A 170 13.21 -6.04 -56.62
N ALA A 171 12.66 -4.84 -56.85
CA ALA A 171 11.53 -4.67 -57.77
C ALA A 171 11.88 -5.11 -59.21
N ARG A 172 13.06 -4.76 -59.73
CA ARG A 172 13.54 -5.22 -61.05
C ARG A 172 13.65 -6.74 -61.10
N ARG A 173 14.23 -7.37 -60.10
CA ARG A 173 14.38 -8.86 -60.07
C ARG A 173 13.03 -9.56 -60.01
N SER A 174 12.02 -8.94 -59.39
CA SER A 174 10.65 -9.47 -59.33
C SER A 174 9.85 -9.19 -60.60
N GLY A 175 10.43 -8.54 -61.62
CA GLY A 175 9.81 -8.35 -62.97
C GLY A 175 8.88 -7.15 -63.05
N PHE A 176 8.86 -6.24 -62.07
CA PHE A 176 8.09 -5.00 -62.18
C PHE A 176 8.75 -3.99 -63.09
N ALA A 177 7.97 -3.26 -63.87
CA ALA A 177 8.46 -2.29 -64.86
C ALA A 177 8.46 -0.86 -64.33
N ARG A 178 7.64 -0.49 -63.35
CA ARG A 178 7.40 0.89 -62.97
C ARG A 178 7.33 1.06 -61.45
N VAL A 179 7.79 2.25 -61.03
CA VAL A 179 7.70 2.71 -59.64
C VAL A 179 7.19 4.16 -59.62
N ARG A 180 6.44 4.51 -58.56
CA ARG A 180 6.10 5.88 -58.20
C ARG A 180 7.02 6.34 -57.06
N VAL A 181 7.77 7.41 -57.27
CA VAL A 181 8.68 7.95 -56.26
C VAL A 181 8.23 9.38 -55.98
N ASP A 182 7.90 9.68 -54.75
CA ASP A 182 7.43 10.99 -54.30
C ASP A 182 6.31 11.57 -55.18
N GLY A 183 5.40 10.70 -55.64
CA GLY A 183 4.28 11.01 -56.53
C GLY A 183 4.60 11.03 -58.01
N ASN A 184 5.88 10.91 -58.45
CA ASN A 184 6.29 10.90 -59.85
C ASN A 184 6.55 9.48 -60.34
N MET A 185 6.09 9.19 -61.54
CA MET A 185 6.26 7.86 -62.17
C MET A 185 7.62 7.75 -62.84
N TYR A 186 8.32 6.63 -62.59
CA TYR A 186 9.58 6.28 -63.22
C TYR A 186 9.53 4.86 -63.76
N GLU A 187 10.24 4.62 -64.87
CA GLU A 187 10.50 3.28 -65.36
C GLU A 187 11.70 2.68 -64.62
N LEU A 188 11.61 1.43 -64.16
CA LEU A 188 12.68 0.80 -63.42
C LEU A 188 13.96 0.56 -64.26
N ASP A 189 13.84 0.61 -65.57
CA ASP A 189 14.99 0.50 -66.50
C ASP A 189 15.82 1.79 -66.51
N GLU A 190 15.27 2.93 -66.03
CA GLU A 190 15.98 4.20 -65.93
C GLU A 190 16.79 4.25 -64.65
N GLU A 191 17.85 5.12 -64.65
CA GLU A 191 18.63 5.38 -63.45
C GLU A 191 17.91 6.38 -62.55
N ILE A 192 17.33 5.89 -61.45
CA ILE A 192 16.59 6.71 -60.49
C ILE A 192 17.57 7.20 -59.42
N ALA A 193 17.97 8.46 -59.46
CA ALA A 193 18.87 9.08 -58.50
C ALA A 193 18.10 9.81 -57.42
N LEU A 194 18.14 9.32 -56.15
CA LEU A 194 17.52 9.94 -55.00
C LEU A 194 18.51 10.59 -54.07
N GLU A 195 18.10 11.71 -53.43
CA GLU A 195 18.92 12.44 -52.49
C GLU A 195 19.01 11.69 -51.15
N LYS A 196 20.22 11.24 -50.76
CA LYS A 196 20.45 10.44 -49.56
C LYS A 196 19.91 11.05 -48.26
N ASN A 197 19.82 12.36 -48.15
CA ASN A 197 19.44 13.07 -46.91
C ASN A 197 17.94 13.49 -46.88
N LYS A 198 17.23 13.35 -47.99
CA LYS A 198 15.77 13.56 -48.05
C LYS A 198 14.99 12.28 -47.71
N LYS A 199 13.78 12.48 -47.23
CA LYS A 199 12.81 11.38 -47.05
C LYS A 199 12.12 11.12 -48.40
N HIS A 200 12.11 9.86 -48.78
CA HIS A 200 11.46 9.43 -50.03
C HIS A 200 10.37 8.38 -49.76
N THR A 201 9.34 8.40 -50.56
CA THR A 201 8.31 7.36 -50.61
C THR A 201 8.43 6.65 -51.96
N VAL A 202 8.55 5.32 -51.91
CA VAL A 202 8.71 4.48 -53.12
C VAL A 202 7.58 3.47 -53.14
N GLU A 203 6.84 3.43 -54.23
CA GLU A 203 5.69 2.59 -54.43
C GLU A 203 5.87 1.83 -55.75
N ILE A 204 5.80 0.51 -55.72
CA ILE A 204 5.88 -0.33 -56.90
C ILE A 204 4.52 -0.36 -57.56
N VAL A 205 4.43 -0.10 -58.84
CA VAL A 205 3.18 -0.27 -59.63
C VAL A 205 3.01 -1.74 -59.96
N VAL A 206 2.07 -2.38 -59.25
CA VAL A 206 1.81 -3.82 -59.43
C VAL A 206 0.98 -4.05 -60.69
N ASP A 207 -0.11 -3.29 -60.88
CA ASP A 207 -0.99 -3.42 -62.04
C ASP A 207 -1.72 -2.10 -62.34
N ARG A 208 -2.26 -2.00 -63.56
CA ARG A 208 -3.13 -0.91 -64.07
C ARG A 208 -4.41 -1.50 -64.63
N LEU A 209 -5.50 -1.15 -63.95
CA LEU A 209 -6.81 -1.78 -64.22
C LEU A 209 -7.88 -0.73 -64.52
N VAL A 210 -8.97 -1.21 -65.06
CA VAL A 210 -10.19 -0.43 -65.29
C VAL A 210 -11.35 -1.16 -64.62
N VAL A 211 -12.19 -0.45 -63.91
CA VAL A 211 -13.36 -1.03 -63.24
C VAL A 211 -14.32 -1.57 -64.26
N ASN A 212 -14.53 -2.88 -64.27
CA ASN A 212 -15.52 -3.60 -65.07
C ASN A 212 -15.90 -4.92 -64.37
N ASP A 213 -16.93 -5.62 -64.83
CA ASP A 213 -17.44 -6.86 -64.24
C ASP A 213 -16.42 -8.02 -64.21
N GLU A 214 -15.42 -8.03 -65.07
CA GLU A 214 -14.45 -9.12 -65.25
C GLU A 214 -13.15 -8.88 -64.48
N VAL A 215 -12.93 -7.67 -63.93
CA VAL A 215 -11.65 -7.28 -63.28
C VAL A 215 -11.44 -7.89 -61.91
N ARG A 216 -12.47 -8.42 -61.26
CA ARG A 216 -12.48 -8.88 -59.87
C ARG A 216 -11.34 -9.83 -59.54
N SER A 217 -11.14 -10.89 -60.32
CA SER A 217 -10.10 -11.89 -60.08
C SER A 217 -8.71 -11.29 -60.19
N ARG A 218 -8.47 -10.53 -61.26
CA ARG A 218 -7.17 -9.89 -61.54
C ARG A 218 -6.82 -8.81 -60.49
N LEU A 219 -7.86 -8.09 -60.01
CA LEU A 219 -7.69 -7.12 -58.93
C LEU A 219 -7.30 -7.81 -57.61
N ALA A 220 -7.92 -8.95 -57.29
CA ALA A 220 -7.59 -9.75 -56.14
C ALA A 220 -6.13 -10.23 -56.19
N ASP A 221 -5.69 -10.82 -57.30
CA ASP A 221 -4.31 -11.28 -57.50
C ASP A 221 -3.29 -10.11 -57.37
N SER A 222 -3.66 -8.94 -57.91
CA SER A 222 -2.80 -7.74 -57.86
C SER A 222 -2.70 -7.18 -56.42
N ILE A 223 -3.81 -7.21 -55.68
CA ILE A 223 -3.82 -6.81 -54.24
C ILE A 223 -3.00 -7.80 -53.41
N GLU A 224 -3.17 -9.12 -53.62
CA GLU A 224 -2.36 -10.13 -52.92
C GLU A 224 -0.87 -9.98 -53.20
N THR A 225 -0.50 -9.67 -54.46
CA THR A 225 0.88 -9.38 -54.84
C THR A 225 1.41 -8.14 -54.13
N ALA A 226 0.64 -7.06 -54.08
CA ALA A 226 1.02 -5.83 -53.36
C ALA A 226 1.19 -6.07 -51.87
N ILE A 227 0.30 -6.84 -51.25
CA ILE A 227 0.34 -7.27 -49.85
C ILE A 227 1.63 -8.06 -49.58
N GLY A 228 1.98 -9.00 -50.42
CA GLY A 228 3.19 -9.81 -50.30
C GLY A 228 4.48 -8.97 -50.36
N LEU A 229 4.51 -7.90 -51.12
CA LEU A 229 5.66 -6.99 -51.26
C LEU A 229 5.82 -6.04 -50.06
N THR A 230 4.73 -5.62 -49.47
CA THR A 230 4.68 -4.56 -48.47
C THR A 230 4.53 -5.09 -47.02
N GLY A 231 4.16 -6.36 -46.84
CA GLY A 231 3.79 -6.93 -45.56
C GLY A 231 2.41 -6.46 -45.08
N GLY A 232 1.47 -6.16 -46.06
CA GLY A 232 0.08 -5.90 -45.67
C GLY A 232 -0.55 -4.58 -46.17
N LEU A 233 0.21 -3.70 -46.84
CA LEU A 233 -0.28 -2.40 -47.32
C LEU A 233 -0.50 -2.43 -48.83
N VAL A 234 -1.59 -1.80 -49.30
CA VAL A 234 -1.91 -1.64 -50.72
C VAL A 234 -2.43 -0.23 -50.97
N GLY A 235 -1.88 0.45 -51.95
CA GLY A 235 -2.39 1.72 -52.48
C GLY A 235 -3.20 1.50 -53.75
N ILE A 236 -4.32 2.17 -53.86
CA ILE A 236 -5.09 2.28 -55.11
C ILE A 236 -5.10 3.74 -55.53
N ASP A 237 -4.38 4.06 -56.57
CA ASP A 237 -4.31 5.40 -57.15
C ASP A 237 -5.34 5.51 -58.29
N VAL A 238 -6.40 6.27 -58.08
CA VAL A 238 -7.44 6.51 -59.07
C VAL A 238 -6.99 7.64 -59.96
N ILE A 239 -6.84 7.34 -61.28
CA ILE A 239 -6.33 8.33 -62.23
C ILE A 239 -7.32 9.48 -62.37
N GLY A 240 -6.94 10.65 -61.82
CA GLY A 240 -7.80 11.85 -61.80
C GLY A 240 -8.77 11.92 -60.61
N GLY A 241 -8.61 11.05 -59.61
CA GLY A 241 -9.41 11.00 -58.39
C GLY A 241 -8.49 10.90 -57.14
N ASP A 242 -9.10 10.55 -56.00
CA ASP A 242 -8.40 10.38 -54.72
C ASP A 242 -7.69 9.02 -54.65
N GLU A 243 -6.58 9.00 -53.92
CA GLU A 243 -5.84 7.77 -53.59
C GLU A 243 -6.52 7.04 -52.43
N MET A 244 -6.71 5.73 -52.55
CA MET A 244 -7.24 4.84 -51.53
C MET A 244 -6.09 4.00 -50.98
N LEU A 245 -5.88 3.98 -49.65
CA LEU A 245 -4.90 3.14 -49.02
C LEU A 245 -5.58 2.09 -48.15
N PHE A 246 -5.27 0.84 -48.40
CA PHE A 246 -5.80 -0.32 -47.68
C PHE A 246 -4.72 -1.01 -46.86
N SER A 247 -5.12 -1.66 -45.79
CA SER A 247 -4.19 -2.44 -44.97
C SER A 247 -4.81 -3.76 -44.51
N GLN A 248 -4.04 -4.82 -44.66
CA GLN A 248 -4.35 -6.12 -44.07
C GLN A 248 -3.96 -6.19 -42.60
N SER A 249 -3.06 -5.31 -42.17
CA SER A 249 -2.68 -5.12 -40.75
C SER A 249 -3.48 -3.95 -40.16
N TYR A 250 -3.58 -3.91 -38.82
CA TYR A 250 -4.12 -2.74 -38.14
C TYR A 250 -3.13 -1.55 -38.30
N ALA A 251 -3.26 -0.79 -39.37
CA ALA A 251 -2.38 0.34 -39.66
C ALA A 251 -3.15 1.62 -39.97
N CYS A 252 -2.65 2.74 -39.46
CA CYS A 252 -3.18 4.06 -39.77
C CYS A 252 -2.60 4.50 -41.11
N PRO A 253 -3.46 4.79 -42.14
CA PRO A 253 -2.99 5.21 -43.45
C PRO A 253 -2.21 6.55 -43.41
N GLU A 254 -2.61 7.50 -42.55
CA GLU A 254 -2.00 8.82 -42.48
C GLU A 254 -0.66 8.83 -41.73
N HIS A 255 -0.54 8.07 -40.63
CA HIS A 255 0.64 8.11 -39.73
C HIS A 255 1.57 6.93 -39.87
N GLY A 256 1.18 5.89 -40.65
CA GLY A 256 1.99 4.69 -40.82
C GLY A 256 2.22 3.87 -39.55
N ILE A 257 1.47 4.15 -38.48
CA ILE A 257 1.53 3.40 -37.22
C ILE A 257 0.76 2.11 -37.41
N SER A 258 1.45 0.98 -37.31
CA SER A 258 0.90 -0.36 -37.38
C SER A 258 0.76 -0.94 -35.97
N ILE A 259 -0.38 -1.58 -35.74
CA ILE A 259 -0.61 -2.44 -34.58
C ILE A 259 -0.57 -3.86 -35.10
N ASP A 260 0.40 -4.69 -34.65
CA ASP A 260 0.59 -6.03 -35.23
C ASP A 260 -0.66 -6.90 -34.97
N GLU A 261 -0.73 -7.56 -33.85
CA GLU A 261 -1.86 -8.42 -33.48
C GLU A 261 -2.41 -7.99 -32.11
N LEU A 262 -3.74 -7.91 -31.98
CA LEU A 262 -4.38 -7.67 -30.69
C LEU A 262 -4.29 -8.91 -29.81
N ALA A 263 -3.14 -9.10 -29.17
CA ALA A 263 -2.89 -10.21 -28.25
C ALA A 263 -2.92 -9.74 -26.77
N PRO A 264 -3.31 -10.60 -25.81
CA PRO A 264 -3.35 -10.22 -24.38
C PRO A 264 -2.03 -9.69 -23.83
N ARG A 265 -0.88 -10.12 -24.38
CA ARG A 265 0.47 -9.64 -24.02
C ARG A 265 0.67 -8.14 -24.29
N MET A 266 -0.03 -7.58 -25.27
CA MET A 266 0.02 -6.17 -25.64
C MET A 266 -0.56 -5.26 -24.54
N PHE A 267 -1.45 -5.77 -23.72
CA PHE A 267 -2.10 -5.06 -22.62
C PHE A 267 -1.45 -5.33 -21.27
N SER A 268 -0.29 -6.00 -21.24
CA SER A 268 0.42 -6.30 -20.00
C SER A 268 1.54 -5.31 -19.78
N PHE A 269 1.47 -4.55 -18.68
CA PHE A 269 2.55 -3.67 -18.25
C PHE A 269 3.76 -4.43 -17.64
N ASN A 270 3.62 -5.74 -17.39
CA ASN A 270 4.71 -6.63 -16.96
C ASN A 270 5.43 -7.30 -18.13
N ASN A 271 4.98 -7.06 -19.36
CA ASN A 271 5.55 -7.65 -20.56
C ASN A 271 6.12 -6.55 -21.46
N PRO A 272 7.35 -6.69 -22.00
CA PRO A 272 7.98 -5.69 -22.87
C PRO A 272 7.15 -5.31 -24.11
N PHE A 273 6.25 -6.19 -24.59
CA PHE A 273 5.37 -5.88 -25.72
C PHE A 273 4.35 -4.80 -25.40
N GLY A 274 3.82 -4.75 -24.17
CA GLY A 274 2.80 -3.79 -23.78
C GLY A 274 3.30 -2.67 -22.88
N ALA A 275 4.39 -2.90 -22.15
CA ALA A 275 4.93 -1.95 -21.18
C ALA A 275 5.48 -0.68 -21.85
N CYS A 276 5.22 0.48 -21.26
CA CYS A 276 5.88 1.73 -21.62
C CYS A 276 7.40 1.54 -21.62
N GLU A 277 8.07 1.90 -22.70
CA GLU A 277 9.53 1.68 -22.88
C GLU A 277 10.35 2.47 -21.84
N THR A 278 9.93 3.68 -21.53
CA THR A 278 10.65 4.60 -20.65
C THR A 278 10.58 4.15 -19.18
N CYS A 279 9.40 3.82 -18.64
CA CYS A 279 9.27 3.38 -17.24
C CYS A 279 9.24 1.85 -17.07
N THR A 280 9.36 1.09 -18.14
CA THR A 280 9.30 -0.39 -18.14
C THR A 280 8.07 -0.95 -17.42
N GLY A 281 6.93 -0.24 -17.51
CA GLY A 281 5.66 -0.62 -16.92
C GLY A 281 5.47 -0.22 -15.45
N LEU A 282 6.34 0.58 -14.87
CA LEU A 282 6.20 1.08 -13.48
C LEU A 282 5.23 2.26 -13.38
N GLY A 283 5.11 3.07 -14.44
CA GLY A 283 4.30 4.30 -14.46
C GLY A 283 4.95 5.49 -13.77
N THR A 284 5.95 5.26 -12.94
CA THR A 284 6.63 6.30 -12.15
C THR A 284 8.14 6.07 -12.11
N PHE A 285 8.88 7.13 -11.80
CA PHE A 285 10.31 7.11 -11.50
C PHE A 285 10.57 7.65 -10.11
N MET A 286 11.53 7.06 -9.42
CA MET A 286 12.05 7.65 -8.19
C MET A 286 13.02 8.78 -8.55
N LYS A 287 12.70 10.01 -8.17
CA LYS A 287 13.56 11.19 -8.31
C LYS A 287 13.76 11.88 -6.98
N VAL A 288 14.92 12.51 -6.82
CA VAL A 288 15.22 13.31 -5.62
C VAL A 288 14.28 14.53 -5.60
N ASP A 289 13.52 14.70 -4.51
CA ASP A 289 12.60 15.82 -4.33
C ASP A 289 13.33 17.01 -3.67
N PRO A 290 13.41 18.17 -4.33
CA PRO A 290 13.99 19.38 -3.73
C PRO A 290 13.38 19.75 -2.38
N ALA A 291 12.08 19.48 -2.19
CA ALA A 291 11.39 19.78 -0.94
C ALA A 291 11.79 18.84 0.21
N LEU A 292 12.26 17.62 -0.09
CA LEU A 292 12.80 16.71 0.92
C LEU A 292 14.29 17.00 1.22
N VAL A 293 15.03 17.50 0.22
CA VAL A 293 16.41 17.94 0.40
C VAL A 293 16.45 19.21 1.27
N ILE A 294 15.52 20.14 1.06
CA ILE A 294 15.38 21.39 1.82
C ILE A 294 13.94 21.50 2.36
N PRO A 295 13.61 20.76 3.43
CA PRO A 295 12.24 20.70 3.94
C PRO A 295 11.78 22.02 4.60
N ASN A 296 12.71 22.79 5.18
CA ASN A 296 12.38 24.08 5.80
C ASN A 296 13.25 25.19 5.25
N ARG A 297 12.66 26.00 4.38
CA ARG A 297 13.34 27.16 3.77
C ARG A 297 13.54 28.35 4.71
N SER A 298 12.95 28.33 5.92
CA SER A 298 13.17 29.36 6.94
C SER A 298 14.46 29.18 7.72
N LEU A 299 15.15 28.06 7.54
CA LEU A 299 16.48 27.79 8.09
C LEU A 299 17.57 28.24 7.11
N SER A 300 18.74 28.54 7.65
CA SER A 300 19.99 28.75 6.91
C SER A 300 20.74 27.39 6.74
N ILE A 301 21.77 27.38 5.88
CA ILE A 301 22.62 26.20 5.72
C ILE A 301 23.28 25.80 7.05
N ARG A 302 23.76 26.79 7.83
CA ARG A 302 24.37 26.58 9.14
C ARG A 302 23.38 25.99 10.15
N GLU A 303 22.12 26.41 10.11
CA GLU A 303 21.03 25.87 10.94
C GLU A 303 20.55 24.48 10.49
N GLY A 304 21.13 23.93 9.42
CA GLY A 304 20.84 22.59 8.92
C GLY A 304 19.62 22.53 8.00
N ALA A 305 19.40 23.54 7.15
CA ALA A 305 18.36 23.53 6.13
C ALA A 305 18.46 22.35 5.15
N ILE A 306 19.70 21.88 4.86
CA ILE A 306 19.98 20.81 3.92
C ILE A 306 19.96 19.46 4.65
N LYS A 307 19.06 18.58 4.26
CA LYS A 307 18.82 17.27 4.88
C LYS A 307 19.16 16.10 3.94
N ALA A 308 20.30 16.18 3.26
CA ALA A 308 20.73 15.18 2.29
C ALA A 308 22.02 14.48 2.72
N SER A 309 22.10 13.17 2.52
CA SER A 309 23.28 12.37 2.87
C SER A 309 24.54 12.81 2.14
N GLY A 310 25.58 13.12 2.91
CA GLY A 310 26.84 13.67 2.42
C GLY A 310 26.83 15.19 2.20
N TRP A 311 25.69 15.86 2.44
CA TRP A 311 25.54 17.30 2.26
C TRP A 311 25.09 18.03 3.54
N TYR A 312 25.11 17.32 4.69
CA TYR A 312 24.92 18.00 5.98
C TYR A 312 26.01 19.05 6.23
N TYR A 313 25.61 20.20 6.76
CA TYR A 313 26.58 21.17 7.21
C TYR A 313 27.36 20.65 8.42
N ALA A 314 28.66 20.73 8.34
CA ALA A 314 29.58 20.59 9.46
C ALA A 314 30.80 21.45 9.20
N ASP A 315 31.30 22.11 10.27
CA ASP A 315 32.50 22.96 10.17
C ASP A 315 33.69 22.14 9.67
N GLY A 316 34.46 22.70 8.73
CA GLY A 316 35.61 22.03 8.11
C GLY A 316 35.27 20.93 7.08
N SER A 317 33.98 20.69 6.80
CA SER A 317 33.54 19.66 5.84
C SER A 317 33.75 20.09 4.39
N VAL A 318 33.78 19.08 3.50
CA VAL A 318 33.82 19.33 2.06
C VAL A 318 32.55 20.05 1.58
N SER A 319 31.40 19.76 2.18
CA SER A 319 30.14 20.43 1.87
C SER A 319 30.18 21.93 2.22
N GLU A 320 30.79 22.30 3.37
CA GLU A 320 30.97 23.71 3.72
C GLU A 320 31.78 24.47 2.68
N MET A 321 32.85 23.84 2.16
CA MET A 321 33.69 24.45 1.13
C MET A 321 32.88 24.76 -0.15
N TYR A 322 32.02 23.82 -0.58
CA TYR A 322 31.12 24.07 -1.71
C TYR A 322 30.11 25.18 -1.42
N TYR A 323 29.53 25.19 -0.23
CA TYR A 323 28.56 26.24 0.15
C TYR A 323 29.20 27.63 0.22
N LYS A 324 30.42 27.77 0.73
CA LYS A 324 31.16 29.04 0.70
C LYS A 324 31.48 29.49 -0.71
N GLY A 325 31.87 28.56 -1.60
CA GLY A 325 32.16 28.86 -3.00
C GLY A 325 30.90 29.34 -3.76
N LEU A 326 29.78 28.66 -3.56
CA LEU A 326 28.50 29.08 -4.11
C LEU A 326 28.04 30.42 -3.55
N GLY A 327 28.19 30.64 -2.24
CA GLY A 327 27.84 31.91 -1.58
C GLY A 327 28.63 33.08 -2.12
N LYS A 328 29.96 32.91 -2.36
CA LYS A 328 30.81 33.93 -2.99
C LYS A 328 30.34 34.28 -4.40
N LYS A 329 29.92 33.27 -5.18
CA LYS A 329 29.50 33.47 -6.58
C LYS A 329 28.11 34.05 -6.71
N TYR A 330 27.15 33.57 -5.93
CA TYR A 330 25.74 33.93 -6.06
C TYR A 330 25.23 34.92 -5.00
N GLY A 331 26.10 35.44 -4.13
CA GLY A 331 25.77 36.54 -3.21
C GLY A 331 24.96 36.13 -1.97
N PHE A 332 25.24 34.97 -1.36
CA PHE A 332 24.66 34.55 -0.10
C PHE A 332 25.72 34.05 0.90
N THR A 333 25.37 33.94 2.17
CA THR A 333 26.23 33.41 3.22
C THR A 333 25.65 32.11 3.81
N LEU A 334 26.43 31.40 4.61
CA LEU A 334 25.94 30.21 5.33
C LEU A 334 24.80 30.50 6.30
N ASP A 335 24.67 31.75 6.75
CA ASP A 335 23.67 32.23 7.69
C ASP A 335 22.44 32.83 7.00
N THR A 336 22.49 33.00 5.66
CA THR A 336 21.33 33.44 4.87
C THR A 336 20.26 32.32 4.84
N LYS A 337 19.03 32.66 5.19
CA LYS A 337 17.91 31.70 5.12
C LYS A 337 17.63 31.31 3.67
N ILE A 338 17.31 30.07 3.41
CA ILE A 338 17.11 29.57 2.05
C ILE A 338 16.01 30.35 1.30
N LYS A 339 14.97 30.83 2.01
CA LYS A 339 13.90 31.65 1.42
C LYS A 339 14.38 33.03 0.97
N ASP A 340 15.45 33.56 1.58
CA ASP A 340 16.01 34.88 1.35
C ASP A 340 17.24 34.83 0.40
N MET A 341 17.64 33.65 -0.05
CA MET A 341 18.70 33.44 -1.03
C MET A 341 18.26 33.84 -2.44
N PRO A 342 19.19 34.36 -3.29
CA PRO A 342 18.89 34.55 -4.70
C PRO A 342 18.41 33.25 -5.38
N PRO A 343 17.36 33.30 -6.23
CA PRO A 343 16.81 32.10 -6.89
C PRO A 343 17.87 31.33 -7.69
N GLU A 344 18.81 32.02 -8.34
CA GLU A 344 19.93 31.41 -9.06
C GLU A 344 20.89 30.66 -8.12
N GLY A 345 21.13 31.18 -6.92
CA GLY A 345 21.92 30.50 -5.89
C GLY A 345 21.26 29.22 -5.38
N VAL A 346 19.96 29.26 -5.16
CA VAL A 346 19.19 28.06 -4.77
C VAL A 346 19.18 27.05 -5.91
N HIS A 347 19.01 27.50 -7.16
CA HIS A 347 19.07 26.61 -8.33
C HIS A 347 20.43 25.96 -8.47
N ALA A 348 21.52 26.74 -8.37
CA ALA A 348 22.88 26.22 -8.44
C ALA A 348 23.19 25.24 -7.30
N LEU A 349 22.69 25.49 -6.09
CA LEU A 349 22.82 24.60 -4.94
C LEU A 349 22.17 23.23 -5.21
N LEU A 350 20.99 23.23 -5.80
CA LEU A 350 20.22 22.02 -6.06
C LEU A 350 20.67 21.27 -7.32
N TYR A 351 20.84 21.99 -8.43
CA TYR A 351 21.02 21.39 -9.77
C TYR A 351 22.41 21.60 -10.36
N GLY A 352 23.26 22.39 -9.68
CA GLY A 352 24.66 22.60 -10.10
C GLY A 352 24.89 23.87 -10.89
N THR A 353 26.15 24.11 -11.25
CA THR A 353 26.62 25.36 -11.88
C THR A 353 26.61 25.33 -13.41
N GLY A 354 26.01 24.29 -14.03
CA GLY A 354 25.89 24.19 -15.48
C GLY A 354 27.24 24.15 -16.26
N GLY A 355 28.25 23.56 -15.65
CA GLY A 355 29.61 23.48 -16.23
C GLY A 355 30.54 24.65 -15.82
N GLU A 356 30.03 25.65 -15.13
CA GLU A 356 30.86 26.75 -14.64
C GLU A 356 31.65 26.36 -13.40
N LYS A 357 32.96 26.73 -13.38
CA LYS A 357 33.86 26.41 -12.28
C LYS A 357 33.63 27.31 -11.08
N LEU A 358 33.62 26.71 -9.89
CA LEU A 358 33.64 27.41 -8.60
C LEU A 358 35.05 27.49 -8.06
N GLU A 359 35.44 28.66 -7.57
CA GLU A 359 36.64 28.85 -6.76
C GLU A 359 36.29 28.49 -5.31
N MET A 360 36.98 27.51 -4.77
CA MET A 360 36.81 27.02 -3.42
C MET A 360 38.12 27.12 -2.66
N THR A 361 38.02 27.56 -1.41
CA THR A 361 39.18 27.65 -0.54
C THR A 361 39.05 26.66 0.60
N ARG A 362 40.05 25.82 0.81
CA ARG A 362 40.12 24.90 1.95
C ARG A 362 41.27 25.33 2.86
N GLU A 363 40.93 25.65 4.08
CA GLU A 363 41.86 25.87 5.17
C GLU A 363 42.17 24.56 5.87
N THR A 364 43.44 24.20 6.00
CA THR A 364 43.87 23.02 6.76
C THR A 364 45.01 23.45 7.65
N ASP A 365 45.37 22.70 8.69
CA ASP A 365 46.49 22.93 9.58
C ASP A 365 47.83 23.05 8.85
N ARG A 366 47.88 22.66 7.54
CA ARG A 366 49.06 22.69 6.69
C ARG A 366 49.07 23.83 5.68
N GLY A 367 48.07 24.73 5.68
CA GLY A 367 47.97 25.89 4.79
C GLY A 367 46.61 25.97 4.05
N THR A 368 46.44 27.07 3.32
CA THR A 368 45.23 27.38 2.52
C THR A 368 45.44 26.93 1.08
N GLY A 369 44.59 26.03 0.59
CA GLY A 369 44.60 25.59 -0.82
C GLY A 369 43.37 26.12 -1.57
N THR A 370 43.55 26.64 -2.78
CA THR A 370 42.44 27.07 -3.66
C THR A 370 42.23 25.99 -4.73
N TYR A 371 41.00 25.58 -4.91
CA TYR A 371 40.55 24.60 -5.89
C TYR A 371 39.54 25.22 -6.83
N SER A 372 39.61 24.86 -8.12
CA SER A 372 38.62 25.29 -9.10
C SER A 372 37.96 24.05 -9.69
N THR A 373 36.71 23.82 -9.44
CA THR A 373 35.93 22.64 -9.90
C THR A 373 34.50 23.00 -10.22
N GLU A 374 33.88 22.20 -11.05
CA GLU A 374 32.43 22.30 -11.30
C GLU A 374 31.65 21.70 -10.13
N PHE A 375 30.49 22.27 -9.89
CA PHE A 375 29.57 21.73 -8.90
C PHE A 375 28.37 21.10 -9.61
N GLU A 376 28.20 19.79 -9.47
CA GLU A 376 27.12 19.06 -10.14
C GLU A 376 25.71 19.31 -9.55
N GLY A 377 25.62 19.89 -8.35
CA GLY A 377 24.37 20.06 -7.62
C GLY A 377 24.03 18.88 -6.71
N ILE A 378 23.32 19.18 -5.62
CA ILE A 378 22.97 18.17 -4.61
C ILE A 378 22.08 17.08 -5.21
N ILE A 379 21.06 17.45 -6.01
CA ILE A 379 20.12 16.51 -6.62
C ILE A 379 20.81 15.58 -7.58
N ASN A 380 21.59 16.13 -8.53
CA ASN A 380 22.29 15.34 -9.54
C ASN A 380 23.32 14.38 -8.89
N ASN A 381 24.02 14.85 -7.84
CA ASN A 381 24.92 14.02 -7.05
C ASN A 381 24.21 12.84 -6.39
N LEU A 382 23.06 13.08 -5.74
CA LEU A 382 22.30 12.03 -5.07
C LEU A 382 21.73 11.03 -6.08
N GLU A 383 21.19 11.49 -7.22
CA GLU A 383 20.66 10.60 -8.27
C GLU A 383 21.78 9.75 -8.91
N ARG A 384 22.96 10.31 -9.15
CA ARG A 384 24.10 9.56 -9.62
C ARG A 384 24.56 8.53 -8.60
N ARG A 385 24.75 8.93 -7.34
CA ARG A 385 25.12 8.02 -6.24
C ARG A 385 24.11 6.91 -6.03
N PHE A 386 22.82 7.17 -6.16
CA PHE A 386 21.77 6.16 -6.06
C PHE A 386 21.92 5.07 -7.13
N ARG A 387 22.30 5.45 -8.35
CA ARG A 387 22.52 4.50 -9.46
C ARG A 387 23.81 3.71 -9.31
N GLU A 388 24.88 4.33 -8.79
CA GLU A 388 26.23 3.76 -8.76
C GLU A 388 26.53 2.95 -7.50
N THR A 389 25.82 3.20 -6.38
CA THR A 389 26.14 2.55 -5.11
C THR A 389 25.66 1.10 -5.05
N ASN A 390 26.50 0.22 -4.50
CA ASN A 390 26.15 -1.15 -4.15
C ASN A 390 25.74 -1.30 -2.68
N SER A 391 25.79 -0.24 -1.88
CA SER A 391 25.42 -0.25 -0.46
C SER A 391 23.91 -0.06 -0.30
N GLU A 392 23.23 -1.08 0.20
CA GLU A 392 21.79 -1.02 0.48
C GLU A 392 21.46 0.09 1.50
N TRP A 393 22.28 0.28 2.53
CA TRP A 393 22.12 1.37 3.48
C TRP A 393 22.17 2.75 2.79
N MET A 394 23.11 2.96 1.86
CA MET A 394 23.20 4.21 1.10
C MET A 394 22.01 4.41 0.17
N LYS A 395 21.52 3.35 -0.46
CA LYS A 395 20.30 3.42 -1.27
C LYS A 395 19.10 3.82 -0.43
N GLU A 396 18.89 3.19 0.74
CA GLU A 396 17.80 3.53 1.66
C GLU A 396 17.88 4.99 2.13
N GLU A 397 19.07 5.48 2.48
CA GLU A 397 19.27 6.87 2.92
C GLU A 397 18.94 7.88 1.81
N ILE A 398 19.33 7.60 0.56
CA ILE A 398 19.01 8.46 -0.58
C ILE A 398 17.52 8.34 -0.94
N GLN A 399 16.93 7.15 -0.89
CA GLN A 399 15.50 6.95 -1.09
C GLN A 399 14.66 7.78 -0.13
N GLY A 400 15.13 8.03 1.08
CA GLY A 400 14.48 8.89 2.07
C GLY A 400 14.26 10.34 1.61
N VAL A 401 14.93 10.80 0.57
CA VAL A 401 14.76 12.12 -0.05
C VAL A 401 14.26 12.03 -1.50
N MET A 402 13.76 10.89 -1.93
CA MET A 402 13.18 10.68 -3.26
C MET A 402 11.66 10.54 -3.19
N THR A 403 11.00 10.97 -4.25
CA THR A 403 9.57 10.79 -4.48
C THR A 403 9.31 10.13 -5.82
N GLY A 404 8.18 9.43 -5.94
CA GLY A 404 7.71 8.89 -7.20
C GLY A 404 7.15 10.03 -8.07
N VAL A 405 7.76 10.27 -9.22
CA VAL A 405 7.29 11.22 -10.24
C VAL A 405 6.69 10.42 -11.38
N GLU A 406 5.58 10.89 -11.92
CA GLU A 406 4.94 10.24 -13.07
C GLU A 406 5.88 10.16 -14.28
N CYS A 407 5.75 9.07 -15.02
CA CYS A 407 6.52 8.90 -16.25
C CYS A 407 6.10 9.95 -17.29
N PRO A 408 7.04 10.70 -17.90
CA PRO A 408 6.70 11.76 -18.85
C PRO A 408 6.03 11.24 -20.13
N ASP A 409 6.25 9.97 -20.49
CA ASP A 409 5.73 9.42 -21.75
C ASP A 409 4.36 8.75 -21.57
N CYS A 410 4.15 7.99 -20.51
CA CYS A 410 2.88 7.31 -20.28
C CYS A 410 1.99 7.97 -19.22
N HIS A 411 2.44 9.04 -18.56
CA HIS A 411 1.67 9.77 -17.55
C HIS A 411 0.99 8.88 -16.50
N GLY A 412 1.72 7.83 -16.05
CA GLY A 412 1.18 6.87 -15.07
C GLY A 412 0.46 5.64 -15.66
N ASP A 413 0.10 5.64 -16.93
CA ASP A 413 -0.68 4.57 -17.58
C ASP A 413 0.06 3.24 -17.76
N ARG A 414 1.39 3.21 -17.59
CA ARG A 414 2.27 2.02 -17.61
C ARG A 414 2.41 1.31 -18.96
N LEU A 415 1.54 1.59 -19.94
CA LEU A 415 1.46 0.91 -21.23
C LEU A 415 1.97 1.80 -22.37
N LYS A 416 2.26 1.17 -23.52
CA LYS A 416 2.61 1.86 -24.76
C LYS A 416 1.42 2.63 -25.31
N PRO A 417 1.65 3.72 -26.07
CA PRO A 417 0.57 4.47 -26.73
C PRO A 417 -0.31 3.62 -27.65
N THR A 418 0.26 2.62 -28.32
CA THR A 418 -0.48 1.69 -29.19
C THR A 418 -1.44 0.80 -28.40
N SER A 419 -1.05 0.36 -27.20
CA SER A 419 -1.94 -0.42 -26.32
C SER A 419 -3.05 0.45 -25.73
N LEU A 420 -2.74 1.70 -25.37
CA LEU A 420 -3.70 2.67 -24.84
C LEU A 420 -4.69 3.18 -25.90
N ALA A 421 -4.34 3.04 -27.19
CA ALA A 421 -5.21 3.42 -28.29
C ALA A 421 -6.29 2.37 -28.61
N VAL A 422 -6.33 1.23 -27.90
CA VAL A 422 -7.39 0.23 -28.04
C VAL A 422 -8.47 0.48 -26.99
N THR A 423 -9.73 0.54 -27.42
CA THR A 423 -10.87 0.83 -26.54
C THR A 423 -11.95 -0.25 -26.60
N VAL A 424 -12.65 -0.44 -25.50
CA VAL A 424 -13.91 -1.18 -25.39
C VAL A 424 -14.95 -0.22 -24.85
N GLY A 425 -16.09 -0.06 -25.53
CA GLY A 425 -17.09 0.94 -25.15
C GLY A 425 -16.53 2.38 -25.09
N GLY A 426 -15.49 2.70 -25.88
CA GLY A 426 -14.83 4.01 -25.90
C GLY A 426 -13.81 4.25 -24.78
N VAL A 427 -13.58 3.27 -23.90
CA VAL A 427 -12.65 3.39 -22.75
C VAL A 427 -11.46 2.45 -22.97
N ASN A 428 -10.22 2.93 -22.76
CA ASN A 428 -9.03 2.10 -22.81
C ASN A 428 -8.79 1.39 -21.47
N ILE A 429 -7.95 0.35 -21.48
CA ILE A 429 -7.70 -0.51 -20.31
C ILE A 429 -7.15 0.28 -19.09
N SER A 430 -6.31 1.29 -19.30
CA SER A 430 -5.75 2.09 -18.20
C SER A 430 -6.84 2.95 -17.55
N LYS A 431 -7.64 3.65 -18.35
CA LYS A 431 -8.78 4.44 -17.84
C LYS A 431 -9.79 3.57 -17.11
N PHE A 432 -10.07 2.37 -17.65
CA PHE A 432 -10.94 1.41 -16.98
C PHE A 432 -10.41 1.07 -15.59
N THR A 433 -9.16 0.66 -15.48
CA THR A 433 -8.57 0.27 -14.19
C THR A 433 -8.38 1.42 -13.21
N GLN A 434 -8.46 2.67 -13.64
CA GLN A 434 -8.45 3.88 -12.79
C GLN A 434 -9.84 4.22 -12.22
N MET A 435 -10.91 3.64 -12.77
CA MET A 435 -12.25 3.73 -12.20
C MET A 435 -12.31 3.01 -10.85
N SER A 436 -13.22 3.40 -9.98
CA SER A 436 -13.54 2.62 -8.80
C SER A 436 -14.26 1.32 -9.20
N VAL A 437 -14.16 0.28 -8.36
CA VAL A 437 -14.85 -1.01 -8.58
C VAL A 437 -16.34 -0.81 -8.85
N ARG A 438 -16.98 0.19 -8.20
CA ARG A 438 -18.38 0.56 -8.46
C ARG A 438 -18.57 1.08 -9.88
N GLU A 439 -17.75 2.04 -10.30
CA GLU A 439 -17.81 2.62 -11.66
C GLU A 439 -17.48 1.57 -12.73
N GLU A 440 -16.53 0.65 -12.43
CA GLU A 440 -16.21 -0.47 -13.34
C GLU A 440 -17.39 -1.43 -13.52
N LEU A 441 -18.12 -1.76 -12.43
CA LEU A 441 -19.34 -2.57 -12.49
C LEU A 441 -20.43 -1.89 -13.31
N ASP A 442 -20.66 -0.59 -13.06
CA ASP A 442 -21.65 0.19 -13.79
C ASP A 442 -21.30 0.26 -15.28
N PHE A 443 -20.03 0.45 -15.61
CA PHE A 443 -19.55 0.47 -16.98
C PHE A 443 -19.75 -0.90 -17.68
N ILE A 444 -19.35 -2.01 -17.04
CA ILE A 444 -19.50 -3.37 -17.60
C ILE A 444 -20.98 -3.73 -17.79
N ASN A 445 -21.85 -3.31 -16.89
CA ASN A 445 -23.29 -3.56 -17.00
C ASN A 445 -23.98 -2.67 -18.06
N GLY A 446 -23.40 -1.51 -18.33
CA GLY A 446 -23.89 -0.57 -19.35
C GLY A 446 -23.33 -0.80 -20.75
N LEU A 447 -22.40 -1.75 -20.95
CA LEU A 447 -21.80 -2.04 -22.25
C LEU A 447 -22.86 -2.49 -23.26
N GLN A 448 -22.88 -1.79 -24.40
CA GLN A 448 -23.68 -2.19 -25.54
C GLN A 448 -22.79 -2.92 -26.54
N LEU A 449 -23.01 -4.21 -26.70
CA LEU A 449 -22.24 -5.09 -27.58
C LEU A 449 -23.12 -5.59 -28.73
N THR A 450 -22.50 -5.88 -29.84
CA THR A 450 -23.15 -6.59 -30.97
C THR A 450 -23.33 -8.08 -30.64
N GLU A 451 -24.20 -8.79 -31.36
CA GLU A 451 -24.40 -10.23 -31.14
C GLU A 451 -23.08 -11.03 -31.23
N ARG A 452 -22.21 -10.65 -32.15
CA ARG A 452 -20.90 -11.28 -32.33
C ARG A 452 -19.98 -11.03 -31.08
N GLU A 453 -19.95 -9.81 -30.60
CA GLU A 453 -19.17 -9.46 -29.43
C GLU A 453 -19.71 -10.15 -28.18
N HIS A 454 -21.03 -10.30 -28.02
CA HIS A 454 -21.64 -11.08 -26.95
C HIS A 454 -21.18 -12.54 -26.98
N MET A 455 -21.22 -13.21 -28.16
CA MET A 455 -20.73 -14.58 -28.27
C MET A 455 -19.28 -14.76 -27.86
N ILE A 456 -18.44 -13.75 -28.03
CA ILE A 456 -17.01 -13.78 -27.68
C ILE A 456 -16.78 -13.40 -26.21
N ALA A 457 -17.49 -12.40 -25.72
CA ALA A 457 -17.13 -11.73 -24.44
C ALA A 457 -17.98 -12.16 -23.26
N ASP A 458 -19.15 -12.78 -23.42
CA ASP A 458 -20.06 -13.09 -22.31
C ASP A 458 -19.41 -13.91 -21.19
N GLY A 459 -18.60 -14.92 -21.55
CA GLY A 459 -17.86 -15.69 -20.57
C GLY A 459 -16.84 -14.86 -19.79
N ILE A 460 -16.14 -13.95 -20.49
CA ILE A 460 -15.13 -13.05 -19.88
C ILE A 460 -15.82 -12.02 -18.98
N LEU A 461 -16.89 -11.41 -19.47
CA LEU A 461 -17.66 -10.40 -18.74
C LEU A 461 -18.31 -10.97 -17.48
N LYS A 462 -18.77 -12.23 -17.54
CA LYS A 462 -19.29 -12.93 -16.37
C LYS A 462 -18.23 -13.02 -15.26
N GLU A 463 -17.03 -13.48 -15.59
CA GLU A 463 -15.91 -13.59 -14.65
C GLU A 463 -15.51 -12.21 -14.06
N ILE A 464 -15.46 -11.17 -14.91
CA ILE A 464 -15.15 -9.81 -14.45
C ILE A 464 -16.23 -9.31 -13.47
N ARG A 465 -17.52 -9.46 -13.82
CA ARG A 465 -18.66 -9.04 -12.97
C ARG A 465 -18.64 -9.75 -11.61
N GLU A 466 -18.41 -11.06 -11.62
CA GLU A 466 -18.39 -11.85 -10.39
C GLU A 466 -17.25 -11.40 -9.46
N ARG A 467 -16.03 -11.23 -9.99
CA ARG A 467 -14.86 -10.79 -9.20
C ARG A 467 -15.00 -9.36 -8.70
N LEU A 468 -15.46 -8.43 -9.53
CA LEU A 468 -15.75 -7.05 -9.09
C LEU A 468 -16.89 -7.04 -8.05
N GLY A 469 -17.93 -7.86 -8.23
CA GLY A 469 -19.01 -8.02 -7.26
C GLY A 469 -18.52 -8.55 -5.92
N PHE A 470 -17.54 -9.45 -5.89
CA PHE A 470 -16.95 -9.90 -4.64
C PHE A 470 -16.17 -8.78 -3.93
N LEU A 471 -15.42 -7.96 -4.67
CA LEU A 471 -14.75 -6.78 -4.08
C LEU A 471 -15.77 -5.79 -3.49
N GLN A 472 -16.89 -5.56 -4.17
CA GLN A 472 -17.97 -4.72 -3.67
C GLN A 472 -18.62 -5.30 -2.39
N ASN A 473 -18.85 -6.61 -2.35
CA ASN A 473 -19.47 -7.29 -1.21
C ASN A 473 -18.59 -7.29 0.04
N VAL A 474 -17.26 -7.20 -0.10
CA VAL A 474 -16.35 -7.05 1.06
C VAL A 474 -16.07 -5.59 1.42
N GLY A 475 -16.83 -4.63 0.86
CA GLY A 475 -16.72 -3.20 1.18
C GLY A 475 -15.51 -2.52 0.55
N LEU A 476 -15.02 -3.00 -0.60
CA LEU A 476 -13.87 -2.44 -1.34
C LEU A 476 -14.29 -1.75 -2.65
N ASP A 477 -15.53 -1.32 -2.75
CA ASP A 477 -16.13 -0.69 -3.94
C ASP A 477 -15.51 0.67 -4.31
N TYR A 478 -14.80 1.29 -3.39
CA TYR A 478 -14.05 2.54 -3.59
C TYR A 478 -12.64 2.36 -4.17
N LEU A 479 -12.08 1.15 -4.15
CA LEU A 479 -10.75 0.88 -4.68
C LEU A 479 -10.75 0.95 -6.21
N THR A 480 -9.57 1.21 -6.76
CA THR A 480 -9.31 1.13 -8.21
C THR A 480 -8.42 -0.08 -8.51
N LEU A 481 -8.63 -0.74 -9.63
CA LEU A 481 -7.79 -1.89 -10.04
C LEU A 481 -6.33 -1.48 -10.31
N ALA A 482 -6.09 -0.23 -10.70
CA ALA A 482 -4.75 0.33 -10.93
C ALA A 482 -3.96 0.57 -9.63
N ARG A 483 -4.63 0.60 -8.46
CA ARG A 483 -3.97 0.90 -7.17
C ARG A 483 -2.89 -0.11 -6.86
N ASN A 484 -1.71 0.37 -6.49
CA ASN A 484 -0.57 -0.46 -6.15
C ASN A 484 -0.84 -1.23 -4.85
N ALA A 485 -0.61 -2.55 -4.86
CA ALA A 485 -0.82 -3.42 -3.72
C ALA A 485 0.01 -3.03 -2.47
N ALA A 486 1.18 -2.42 -2.65
CA ALA A 486 2.02 -1.93 -1.55
C ALA A 486 1.42 -0.73 -0.79
N THR A 487 0.42 -0.07 -1.36
CA THR A 487 -0.28 1.08 -0.74
C THR A 487 -1.55 0.70 0.02
N LEU A 488 -1.90 -0.58 0.00
CA LEU A 488 -3.08 -1.10 0.69
C LEU A 488 -2.81 -1.22 2.19
N SER A 489 -3.83 -0.93 2.98
CA SER A 489 -3.82 -1.29 4.40
C SER A 489 -3.87 -2.81 4.59
N GLY A 490 -3.50 -3.29 5.79
CA GLY A 490 -3.57 -4.72 6.11
C GLY A 490 -4.98 -5.29 5.90
N GLY A 491 -6.01 -4.59 6.38
CA GLY A 491 -7.41 -5.00 6.20
C GLY A 491 -7.88 -4.97 4.75
N GLU A 492 -7.50 -3.95 3.93
CA GLU A 492 -7.80 -3.94 2.49
C GLU A 492 -7.18 -5.15 1.78
N SER A 493 -5.91 -5.45 2.05
CA SER A 493 -5.21 -6.59 1.45
C SER A 493 -5.86 -7.93 1.82
N GLN A 494 -6.24 -8.10 3.08
CA GLN A 494 -6.90 -9.30 3.58
C GLN A 494 -8.27 -9.50 2.91
N ARG A 495 -9.08 -8.44 2.80
CA ARG A 495 -10.38 -8.49 2.12
C ARG A 495 -10.27 -8.78 0.62
N ILE A 496 -9.23 -8.28 -0.06
CA ILE A 496 -8.95 -8.64 -1.45
C ILE A 496 -8.71 -10.15 -1.57
N ARG A 497 -7.92 -10.73 -0.67
CA ARG A 497 -7.70 -12.19 -0.65
C ARG A 497 -8.99 -12.95 -0.37
N LEU A 498 -9.77 -12.49 0.61
CA LEU A 498 -11.08 -13.08 0.90
C LEU A 498 -11.98 -13.06 -0.35
N ALA A 499 -12.08 -11.93 -1.04
CA ALA A 499 -12.85 -11.79 -2.26
C ALA A 499 -12.36 -12.77 -3.36
N THR A 500 -11.05 -12.92 -3.52
CA THR A 500 -10.44 -13.86 -4.47
C THR A 500 -10.78 -15.31 -4.13
N GLN A 501 -10.73 -15.69 -2.84
CA GLN A 501 -11.06 -17.05 -2.39
C GLN A 501 -12.54 -17.39 -2.57
N ILE A 502 -13.43 -16.43 -2.32
CA ILE A 502 -14.88 -16.60 -2.57
C ILE A 502 -15.11 -16.81 -4.06
N GLY A 503 -14.39 -16.08 -4.91
CA GLY A 503 -14.45 -16.24 -6.38
C GLY A 503 -14.03 -17.63 -6.87
N SER A 504 -13.23 -18.37 -6.09
CA SER A 504 -12.85 -19.74 -6.46
C SER A 504 -13.97 -20.78 -6.27
N ALA A 505 -15.07 -20.40 -5.60
CA ALA A 505 -16.24 -21.24 -5.32
C ALA A 505 -15.91 -22.64 -4.74
N LEU A 506 -14.85 -22.74 -3.96
CA LEU A 506 -14.44 -24.01 -3.31
C LEU A 506 -15.48 -24.40 -2.26
N THR A 507 -15.76 -25.69 -2.18
CA THR A 507 -16.71 -26.31 -1.24
C THR A 507 -16.02 -27.36 -0.38
N GLY A 508 -16.48 -27.55 0.86
CA GLY A 508 -15.91 -28.53 1.78
C GLY A 508 -14.55 -28.16 2.34
N VAL A 509 -14.17 -26.89 2.29
CA VAL A 509 -12.88 -26.34 2.76
C VAL A 509 -13.03 -25.76 4.15
N LEU A 510 -11.96 -25.80 4.92
CA LEU A 510 -11.81 -25.10 6.19
C LEU A 510 -11.10 -23.77 5.95
N TYR A 511 -11.80 -22.66 6.14
CA TYR A 511 -11.20 -21.33 6.11
C TYR A 511 -10.85 -20.87 7.52
N VAL A 512 -9.62 -20.39 7.71
CA VAL A 512 -9.17 -19.78 8.97
C VAL A 512 -8.80 -18.33 8.70
N LEU A 513 -9.54 -17.40 9.31
CA LEU A 513 -9.40 -15.95 9.11
C LEU A 513 -8.93 -15.26 10.40
N ASP A 514 -8.01 -14.31 10.25
CA ASP A 514 -7.47 -13.51 11.35
C ASP A 514 -8.05 -12.10 11.32
N GLU A 515 -8.97 -11.80 12.21
CA GLU A 515 -9.59 -10.48 12.43
C GLU A 515 -10.02 -9.77 11.12
N PRO A 516 -10.91 -10.36 10.30
CA PRO A 516 -11.27 -9.79 9.00
C PRO A 516 -12.05 -8.48 9.08
N SER A 517 -12.62 -8.12 10.24
CA SER A 517 -13.34 -6.87 10.50
C SER A 517 -12.43 -5.66 10.72
N ILE A 518 -11.11 -5.86 10.78
CA ILE A 518 -10.15 -4.78 11.06
C ILE A 518 -10.29 -3.59 10.12
N GLY A 519 -10.33 -2.38 10.70
CA GLY A 519 -10.41 -1.12 9.97
C GLY A 519 -11.73 -0.92 9.21
N LEU A 520 -12.77 -1.70 9.54
CA LEU A 520 -14.10 -1.54 8.98
C LEU A 520 -14.99 -0.64 9.83
N HIS A 521 -15.72 0.22 9.14
CA HIS A 521 -16.90 0.85 9.72
C HIS A 521 -18.01 -0.19 9.89
N GLN A 522 -18.88 -0.04 10.89
CA GLN A 522 -19.96 -1.01 11.17
C GLN A 522 -20.82 -1.33 9.95
N ARG A 523 -21.13 -0.34 9.11
CA ARG A 523 -21.83 -0.54 7.83
C ARG A 523 -21.15 -1.55 6.90
N ASP A 524 -19.82 -1.49 6.81
CA ASP A 524 -19.06 -2.37 5.93
C ASP A 524 -18.85 -3.75 6.59
N ASN A 525 -18.82 -3.80 7.93
CA ASN A 525 -18.75 -5.04 8.70
C ASN A 525 -19.98 -5.94 8.45
N SER A 526 -21.17 -5.36 8.43
CA SER A 526 -22.40 -6.10 8.12
C SER A 526 -22.36 -6.78 6.73
N LYS A 527 -21.74 -6.11 5.72
CA LYS A 527 -21.52 -6.71 4.39
C LYS A 527 -20.52 -7.88 4.45
N LEU A 528 -19.44 -7.72 5.22
CA LEU A 528 -18.46 -8.77 5.44
C LEU A 528 -19.09 -9.99 6.07
N ILE A 529 -19.90 -9.82 7.14
CA ILE A 529 -20.61 -10.92 7.82
C ILE A 529 -21.55 -11.64 6.85
N ALA A 530 -22.32 -10.91 6.04
CA ALA A 530 -23.16 -11.50 5.01
C ALA A 530 -22.35 -12.34 4.01
N THR A 531 -21.16 -11.88 3.66
CA THR A 531 -20.24 -12.57 2.77
C THR A 531 -19.67 -13.86 3.40
N LEU A 532 -19.29 -13.82 4.68
CA LEU A 532 -18.83 -15.00 5.43
C LEU A 532 -19.95 -16.04 5.56
N LYS A 533 -21.18 -15.62 5.82
CA LYS A 533 -22.34 -16.50 5.85
C LYS A 533 -22.60 -17.17 4.51
N ARG A 534 -22.50 -16.41 3.41
CA ARG A 534 -22.59 -17.01 2.05
C ARG A 534 -21.51 -18.04 1.81
N LEU A 535 -20.26 -17.80 2.23
CA LEU A 535 -19.16 -18.76 2.10
C LEU A 535 -19.42 -20.03 2.93
N ARG A 536 -19.97 -19.89 4.14
CA ARG A 536 -20.46 -21.01 4.96
C ARG A 536 -21.54 -21.81 4.24
N ASP A 537 -22.55 -21.12 3.70
CA ASP A 537 -23.73 -21.75 3.06
C ASP A 537 -23.37 -22.53 1.78
N LEU A 538 -22.17 -22.31 1.23
CA LEU A 538 -21.59 -23.16 0.19
C LEU A 538 -21.06 -24.51 0.72
N GLY A 539 -21.22 -24.82 2.01
CA GLY A 539 -20.75 -26.06 2.64
C GLY A 539 -19.31 -25.97 3.11
N ASN A 540 -18.85 -24.81 3.54
CA ASN A 540 -17.51 -24.59 4.10
C ASN A 540 -17.58 -24.40 5.62
N THR A 541 -16.52 -24.80 6.31
CA THR A 541 -16.32 -24.49 7.72
C THR A 541 -15.45 -23.24 7.83
N LEU A 542 -15.91 -22.23 8.58
CA LEU A 542 -15.18 -20.98 8.78
C LEU A 542 -14.79 -20.84 10.24
N ILE A 543 -13.51 -20.72 10.52
CA ILE A 543 -12.97 -20.34 11.82
C ILE A 543 -12.45 -18.90 11.71
N VAL A 544 -13.02 -18.00 12.49
CA VAL A 544 -12.69 -16.59 12.50
C VAL A 544 -12.17 -16.20 13.88
N VAL A 545 -10.93 -15.76 13.96
CA VAL A 545 -10.42 -15.13 15.19
C VAL A 545 -10.95 -13.71 15.20
N GLU A 546 -11.80 -13.36 16.16
CA GLU A 546 -12.48 -12.07 16.15
C GLU A 546 -12.75 -11.50 17.54
N HIS A 547 -12.88 -10.17 17.56
CA HIS A 547 -13.17 -9.38 18.75
C HIS A 547 -14.42 -8.48 18.59
N ASP A 548 -14.93 -8.38 17.36
CA ASP A 548 -16.09 -7.57 17.03
C ASP A 548 -17.38 -8.20 17.57
N GLU A 549 -18.19 -7.40 18.26
CA GLU A 549 -19.42 -7.85 18.91
C GLU A 549 -20.46 -8.33 17.88
N GLU A 550 -20.64 -7.61 16.75
CA GLU A 550 -21.61 -7.95 15.72
C GLU A 550 -21.27 -9.31 15.09
N THR A 551 -20.00 -9.54 14.77
CA THR A 551 -19.51 -10.82 14.22
C THR A 551 -19.73 -11.97 15.21
N MET A 552 -19.45 -11.76 16.51
CA MET A 552 -19.70 -12.75 17.54
C MET A 552 -21.20 -13.09 17.69
N ARG A 553 -22.08 -12.10 17.62
CA ARG A 553 -23.55 -12.31 17.72
C ARG A 553 -24.13 -13.07 16.53
N GLU A 554 -23.53 -12.92 15.37
CA GLU A 554 -23.93 -13.55 14.11
C GLU A 554 -23.25 -14.93 13.86
N ALA A 555 -22.36 -15.36 14.78
CA ALA A 555 -21.69 -16.65 14.71
C ALA A 555 -22.64 -17.81 15.08
N ASP A 556 -22.48 -18.96 14.41
CA ASP A 556 -23.20 -20.18 14.78
C ASP A 556 -22.60 -20.85 16.04
N TRP A 557 -21.31 -20.67 16.29
CA TRP A 557 -20.56 -21.24 17.40
C TRP A 557 -19.43 -20.35 17.85
N ILE A 558 -19.20 -20.23 19.14
CA ILE A 558 -18.11 -19.42 19.71
C ILE A 558 -17.22 -20.34 20.57
N VAL A 559 -15.92 -20.12 20.46
CA VAL A 559 -14.90 -20.74 21.32
C VAL A 559 -14.15 -19.62 22.04
N ASP A 560 -14.32 -19.53 23.36
CA ASP A 560 -13.69 -18.51 24.20
C ASP A 560 -12.45 -19.07 24.90
N ILE A 561 -11.27 -18.50 24.57
CA ILE A 561 -9.96 -18.93 25.09
C ILE A 561 -9.46 -17.91 26.11
N GLY A 562 -9.10 -18.39 27.29
CA GLY A 562 -8.67 -17.51 28.38
C GLY A 562 -8.16 -18.29 29.59
N PRO A 563 -8.53 -17.86 30.82
CA PRO A 563 -9.25 -16.62 31.16
C PRO A 563 -8.40 -15.35 31.12
N GLY A 564 -7.07 -15.46 31.06
CA GLY A 564 -6.10 -14.37 31.01
C GLY A 564 -5.27 -14.37 29.73
N ALA A 565 -4.14 -13.67 29.77
CA ALA A 565 -3.17 -13.61 28.67
C ALA A 565 -1.85 -14.33 29.06
N GLY A 566 -1.08 -14.78 28.09
CA GLY A 566 0.20 -15.45 28.31
C GLY A 566 0.07 -16.71 29.18
N ILE A 567 0.83 -16.78 30.26
CA ILE A 567 0.81 -17.92 31.21
C ILE A 567 -0.54 -18.07 31.94
N HIS A 568 -1.32 -17.00 32.03
CA HIS A 568 -2.65 -16.99 32.65
C HIS A 568 -3.78 -17.32 31.64
N GLY A 569 -3.43 -17.51 30.37
CA GLY A 569 -4.34 -17.94 29.31
C GLY A 569 -4.21 -19.41 28.96
N GLY A 570 -4.57 -19.75 27.73
CA GLY A 570 -4.39 -21.09 27.16
C GLY A 570 -5.37 -22.15 27.63
N GLU A 571 -6.48 -21.77 28.24
CA GLU A 571 -7.54 -22.68 28.66
C GLU A 571 -8.81 -22.44 27.83
N LEU A 572 -9.58 -23.48 27.55
CA LEU A 572 -10.95 -23.35 27.06
C LEU A 572 -11.83 -22.86 28.22
N VAL A 573 -12.36 -21.64 28.08
CA VAL A 573 -13.22 -21.01 29.09
C VAL A 573 -14.68 -21.39 28.90
N ALA A 574 -15.13 -21.34 27.65
CA ALA A 574 -16.49 -21.69 27.25
C ALA A 574 -16.53 -22.00 25.74
N GLU A 575 -17.46 -22.86 25.33
CA GLU A 575 -17.80 -23.09 23.93
C GLU A 575 -19.32 -23.25 23.77
N GLY A 576 -19.86 -22.86 22.63
CA GLY A 576 -21.29 -22.98 22.38
C GLY A 576 -21.85 -21.81 21.59
N THR A 577 -23.17 -21.59 21.74
CA THR A 577 -23.88 -20.43 21.17
C THR A 577 -23.56 -19.15 21.95
N VAL A 578 -23.95 -18.01 21.40
CA VAL A 578 -23.81 -16.69 22.08
C VAL A 578 -24.43 -16.72 23.47
N GLU A 579 -25.60 -17.39 23.62
CA GLU A 579 -26.29 -17.51 24.92
C GLU A 579 -25.51 -18.34 25.93
N ASP A 580 -24.80 -19.40 25.48
CA ASP A 580 -23.96 -20.23 26.34
C ASP A 580 -22.77 -19.43 26.85
N ILE A 581 -22.11 -18.65 25.95
CA ILE A 581 -21.00 -17.78 26.33
C ILE A 581 -21.47 -16.69 27.31
N CYS A 582 -22.64 -16.06 27.07
CA CYS A 582 -23.21 -15.08 27.97
C CYS A 582 -23.48 -15.64 29.38
N LYS A 583 -23.83 -16.91 29.51
CA LYS A 583 -24.10 -17.57 30.80
C LYS A 583 -22.83 -18.01 31.53
N ALA A 584 -21.70 -18.16 30.80
CA ALA A 584 -20.44 -18.65 31.37
C ALA A 584 -19.85 -17.66 32.40
N PRO A 585 -19.69 -18.03 33.66
CA PRO A 585 -19.26 -17.09 34.71
C PRO A 585 -17.78 -16.66 34.57
N ARG A 586 -16.96 -17.54 34.04
CA ARG A 586 -15.51 -17.30 33.82
C ARG A 586 -15.23 -16.49 32.54
N SER A 587 -16.18 -16.46 31.58
CA SER A 587 -16.00 -15.76 30.32
C SER A 587 -16.02 -14.24 30.50
N ILE A 588 -14.90 -13.60 30.14
CA ILE A 588 -14.83 -12.14 30.10
C ILE A 588 -15.61 -11.62 28.89
N THR A 589 -15.48 -12.27 27.75
CA THR A 589 -16.28 -12.00 26.54
C THR A 589 -17.77 -12.05 26.84
N GLY A 590 -18.25 -13.10 27.53
CA GLY A 590 -19.61 -13.26 27.92
C GLY A 590 -20.14 -12.17 28.87
N LYS A 591 -19.28 -11.59 29.73
CA LYS A 591 -19.64 -10.45 30.57
C LYS A 591 -19.94 -9.20 29.76
N TYR A 592 -19.16 -8.95 28.66
CA TYR A 592 -19.40 -7.82 27.78
C TYR A 592 -20.63 -8.06 26.87
N LEU A 593 -20.72 -9.21 26.23
CA LEU A 593 -21.86 -9.57 25.34
C LEU A 593 -23.21 -9.53 26.08
N SER A 594 -23.20 -9.87 27.39
CA SER A 594 -24.43 -9.82 28.24
C SER A 594 -24.69 -8.43 28.84
N GLY A 595 -23.84 -7.44 28.63
CA GLY A 595 -23.93 -6.11 29.21
C GLY A 595 -23.61 -6.02 30.71
N ARG A 596 -23.20 -7.16 31.36
CA ARG A 596 -22.75 -7.15 32.77
C ARG A 596 -21.49 -6.32 33.02
N LYS A 597 -20.70 -6.15 31.99
CA LYS A 597 -19.54 -5.26 31.94
C LYS A 597 -19.64 -4.43 30.68
N LYS A 598 -19.40 -3.13 30.74
CA LYS A 598 -19.44 -2.22 29.60
C LYS A 598 -18.44 -1.08 29.78
N ILE A 599 -18.08 -0.42 28.70
CA ILE A 599 -17.35 0.84 28.71
C ILE A 599 -18.40 1.95 28.85
N GLU A 600 -18.31 2.71 29.94
CA GLU A 600 -19.32 3.74 30.23
C GLU A 600 -19.14 4.98 29.35
N VAL A 601 -20.26 5.66 29.05
CA VAL A 601 -20.23 6.98 28.40
C VAL A 601 -19.89 8.02 29.47
N PRO A 602 -19.00 9.01 29.22
CA PRO A 602 -18.72 10.07 30.19
C PRO A 602 -19.96 10.90 30.52
N GLU A 603 -20.15 11.25 31.77
CA GLU A 603 -21.26 12.12 32.21
C GLU A 603 -21.12 13.54 31.65
N HIS A 604 -19.88 14.02 31.52
CA HIS A 604 -19.56 15.34 30.99
C HIS A 604 -18.46 15.23 29.93
N ARG A 605 -18.59 16.00 28.83
CA ARG A 605 -17.57 16.15 27.80
C ARG A 605 -16.60 17.27 28.20
N ARG A 606 -15.32 17.11 27.89
CA ARG A 606 -14.30 18.13 28.12
C ARG A 606 -14.46 19.25 27.10
N GLU A 607 -14.43 20.52 27.54
CA GLU A 607 -14.58 21.69 26.64
C GLU A 607 -13.25 22.06 25.92
N GLY A 608 -12.11 21.50 26.36
CA GLY A 608 -10.80 21.82 25.84
C GLY A 608 -10.21 23.11 26.43
N ASN A 609 -9.11 23.57 25.84
CA ASN A 609 -8.39 24.74 26.33
C ASN A 609 -8.70 26.04 25.56
N GLY A 610 -9.71 26.03 24.68
CA GLY A 610 -10.15 27.18 23.86
C GLY A 610 -9.29 27.45 22.62
N HIS A 611 -8.23 26.66 22.38
CA HIS A 611 -7.39 26.75 21.18
C HIS A 611 -7.74 25.65 20.18
N PHE A 612 -7.44 25.91 18.91
CA PHE A 612 -7.76 24.98 17.79
C PHE A 612 -6.57 24.89 16.84
N ILE A 613 -6.40 23.74 16.21
CA ILE A 613 -5.67 23.62 14.95
C ILE A 613 -6.70 23.74 13.84
N GLU A 614 -6.48 24.65 12.89
CA GLU A 614 -7.35 24.83 11.72
C GLU A 614 -6.60 24.41 10.47
N ILE A 615 -7.12 23.45 9.74
CA ILE A 615 -6.65 23.06 8.40
C ILE A 615 -7.56 23.75 7.39
N LYS A 616 -6.97 24.42 6.41
CA LYS A 616 -7.68 25.14 5.35
C LYS A 616 -7.40 24.51 4.00
N GLY A 617 -8.46 24.28 3.23
CA GLY A 617 -8.37 23.87 1.85
C GLY A 617 -7.63 22.56 1.63
N ALA A 618 -7.93 21.52 2.38
CA ALA A 618 -7.34 20.19 2.24
C ALA A 618 -7.82 19.52 0.94
N THR A 619 -6.87 19.18 0.04
CA THR A 619 -7.16 18.62 -1.30
C THR A 619 -6.35 17.36 -1.59
N GLN A 620 -5.68 16.78 -0.58
CA GLN A 620 -4.88 15.57 -0.77
C GLN A 620 -5.76 14.36 -1.07
N ASN A 621 -5.39 13.57 -2.07
CA ASN A 621 -6.11 12.37 -2.53
C ASN A 621 -7.58 12.70 -2.88
N ASN A 622 -8.54 12.09 -2.17
CA ASN A 622 -9.97 12.29 -2.42
C ASN A 622 -10.59 13.48 -1.65
N LEU A 623 -9.83 14.24 -0.86
CA LEU A 623 -10.35 15.38 -0.11
C LEU A 623 -10.78 16.53 -1.04
N ARG A 624 -11.95 17.11 -0.77
CA ARG A 624 -12.62 18.12 -1.61
C ARG A 624 -12.59 19.52 -0.99
N ASP A 625 -11.40 20.15 -0.96
CA ASP A 625 -11.20 21.51 -0.42
C ASP A 625 -11.77 21.66 1.00
N VAL A 626 -11.38 20.74 1.89
CA VAL A 626 -11.96 20.60 3.23
C VAL A 626 -11.32 21.59 4.19
N ASP A 627 -12.16 22.32 4.91
CA ASP A 627 -11.80 23.13 6.08
C ASP A 627 -12.22 22.41 7.36
N VAL A 628 -11.30 22.27 8.32
CA VAL A 628 -11.59 21.59 9.58
C VAL A 628 -10.93 22.30 10.77
N LYS A 629 -11.64 22.32 11.90
CA LYS A 629 -11.14 22.81 13.20
C LYS A 629 -11.06 21.66 14.20
N ILE A 630 -9.89 21.49 14.77
CA ILE A 630 -9.62 20.43 15.75
C ILE A 630 -9.36 21.08 17.10
N PRO A 631 -10.20 20.85 18.13
CA PRO A 631 -10.02 21.43 19.46
C PRO A 631 -8.79 20.83 20.16
N LEU A 632 -8.07 21.65 20.93
CA LEU A 632 -6.90 21.25 21.68
C LEU A 632 -7.26 20.96 23.17
N GLY A 633 -6.50 20.03 23.79
CA GLY A 633 -6.69 19.63 25.18
C GLY A 633 -7.83 18.62 25.39
N VAL A 634 -8.31 17.98 24.33
CA VAL A 634 -9.42 17.01 24.36
C VAL A 634 -9.08 15.76 23.54
N MET A 635 -9.93 14.75 23.65
CA MET A 635 -9.94 13.56 22.79
C MET A 635 -10.86 13.78 21.59
N THR A 636 -10.27 13.89 20.39
CA THR A 636 -10.99 14.01 19.13
C THR A 636 -10.95 12.69 18.36
N CYS A 637 -12.09 12.12 18.02
CA CYS A 637 -12.19 10.96 17.13
C CYS A 637 -12.48 11.39 15.70
N ILE A 638 -11.72 10.84 14.77
CA ILE A 638 -11.90 10.99 13.32
C ILE A 638 -12.58 9.73 12.82
N THR A 639 -13.82 9.86 12.37
CA THR A 639 -14.69 8.74 12.01
C THR A 639 -15.10 8.79 10.55
N GLY A 640 -15.85 7.80 10.10
CA GLY A 640 -16.38 7.67 8.74
C GLY A 640 -16.03 6.32 8.11
N ILE A 641 -16.69 6.01 7.03
CA ILE A 641 -16.54 4.74 6.33
C ILE A 641 -15.13 4.56 5.74
N SER A 642 -14.82 3.33 5.33
CA SER A 642 -13.53 3.02 4.68
C SER A 642 -13.37 3.82 3.39
N GLY A 643 -12.18 4.39 3.16
CA GLY A 643 -11.89 5.24 1.99
C GLY A 643 -12.48 6.65 2.03
N SER A 644 -13.10 7.11 3.11
CA SER A 644 -13.71 8.46 3.21
C SER A 644 -12.70 9.62 3.29
N GLY A 645 -11.39 9.35 3.44
CA GLY A 645 -10.33 10.37 3.46
C GLY A 645 -9.72 10.65 4.85
N LYS A 646 -10.06 9.88 5.90
CA LYS A 646 -9.55 10.04 7.27
C LYS A 646 -8.02 10.11 7.34
N SER A 647 -7.34 9.09 6.80
CA SER A 647 -5.87 9.02 6.81
C SER A 647 -5.24 10.11 5.93
N SER A 648 -5.92 10.52 4.83
CA SER A 648 -5.47 11.65 4.00
C SER A 648 -5.47 12.97 4.77
N LEU A 649 -6.50 13.23 5.58
CA LEU A 649 -6.62 14.44 6.40
C LEU A 649 -5.62 14.40 7.57
N ILE A 650 -5.56 13.31 8.30
CA ILE A 650 -4.82 13.23 9.57
C ILE A 650 -3.37 12.81 9.36
N ASN A 651 -3.10 11.70 8.66
CA ASN A 651 -1.74 11.20 8.52
C ASN A 651 -0.95 11.96 7.45
N GLU A 652 -1.57 12.22 6.27
CA GLU A 652 -0.87 12.86 5.16
C GLU A 652 -0.75 14.37 5.32
N ILE A 653 -1.75 15.06 5.86
CA ILE A 653 -1.73 16.51 6.03
C ILE A 653 -1.32 16.89 7.45
N LEU A 654 -2.17 16.63 8.46
CA LEU A 654 -1.98 17.10 9.83
C LEU A 654 -0.67 16.60 10.44
N TYR A 655 -0.49 15.28 10.50
CA TYR A 655 0.71 14.70 11.11
C TYR A 655 1.99 15.14 10.41
N LYS A 656 2.02 15.04 9.08
CA LYS A 656 3.22 15.41 8.32
C LYS A 656 3.56 16.89 8.45
N ARG A 657 2.56 17.77 8.48
CA ARG A 657 2.77 19.21 8.68
C ARG A 657 3.32 19.50 10.08
N LEU A 658 2.66 18.98 11.11
CA LEU A 658 3.12 19.15 12.49
C LEU A 658 4.53 18.55 12.71
N ALA A 659 4.79 17.36 12.16
CA ALA A 659 6.10 16.72 12.31
C ALA A 659 7.22 17.47 11.56
N ALA A 660 6.93 18.04 10.40
CA ALA A 660 7.89 18.86 9.65
C ALA A 660 8.23 20.15 10.43
N ASP A 661 7.20 20.86 10.91
CA ASP A 661 7.38 22.15 11.56
C ASP A 661 7.89 22.06 13.01
N LEU A 662 7.34 21.14 13.81
CA LEU A 662 7.65 21.03 15.24
C LEU A 662 8.80 20.05 15.55
N ASN A 663 8.83 18.91 14.85
CA ASN A 663 9.84 17.88 15.09
C ASN A 663 11.02 17.93 14.11
N GLY A 664 10.98 18.81 13.09
CA GLY A 664 12.01 18.89 12.06
C GLY A 664 12.12 17.62 11.18
N ALA A 665 11.02 16.88 11.03
CA ALA A 665 10.98 15.65 10.25
C ALA A 665 11.14 15.93 8.74
N ARG A 666 11.82 15.00 8.02
CA ARG A 666 12.05 15.09 6.56
C ARG A 666 10.86 14.51 5.80
N ILE A 667 9.71 15.11 5.93
CA ILE A 667 8.49 14.63 5.29
C ILE A 667 7.75 15.81 4.65
N LYS A 668 7.08 15.53 3.54
CA LYS A 668 6.30 16.50 2.79
C LYS A 668 4.83 16.36 3.20
N PRO A 669 4.20 17.44 3.69
CA PRO A 669 2.76 17.45 3.96
C PRO A 669 1.97 17.26 2.67
N GLY A 670 0.79 16.64 2.78
CA GLY A 670 -0.17 16.54 1.69
C GLY A 670 -0.71 17.90 1.26
N ALA A 671 -1.37 17.96 0.12
CA ALA A 671 -1.89 19.19 -0.48
C ALA A 671 -2.96 19.85 0.40
N HIS A 672 -2.70 21.07 0.84
CA HIS A 672 -3.60 21.96 1.60
C HIS A 672 -3.19 23.42 1.39
N LYS A 673 -4.08 24.36 1.66
CA LYS A 673 -3.79 25.79 1.50
C LYS A 673 -2.98 26.35 2.67
N ASP A 674 -3.46 26.13 3.90
CA ASP A 674 -2.82 26.66 5.12
C ASP A 674 -3.19 25.84 6.35
N MET A 675 -2.39 25.98 7.41
CA MET A 675 -2.64 25.38 8.74
C MET A 675 -2.31 26.39 9.83
N LEU A 676 -3.30 26.70 10.68
CA LEU A 676 -3.21 27.68 11.77
C LEU A 676 -3.24 26.98 13.14
N GLY A 677 -2.75 27.67 14.17
CA GLY A 677 -2.76 27.20 15.55
C GLY A 677 -1.57 26.31 15.94
N LEU A 678 -0.52 26.29 15.11
CA LEU A 678 0.72 25.51 15.40
C LEU A 678 1.47 26.06 16.62
N GLU A 679 1.33 27.32 16.93
CA GLU A 679 1.96 28.01 18.07
C GLU A 679 1.48 27.50 19.44
N TYR A 680 0.34 26.82 19.48
CA TYR A 680 -0.20 26.25 20.74
C TYR A 680 0.32 24.86 21.05
N VAL A 681 1.07 24.25 20.13
CA VAL A 681 1.57 22.89 20.20
C VAL A 681 3.10 22.88 20.20
N ASP A 682 3.70 22.10 21.08
CA ASP A 682 5.16 21.98 21.17
C ASP A 682 5.72 20.76 20.43
N LYS A 683 4.93 19.70 20.27
CA LYS A 683 5.37 18.43 19.70
C LYS A 683 4.20 17.61 19.16
N VAL A 684 4.45 16.85 18.11
CA VAL A 684 3.53 15.82 17.63
C VAL A 684 4.15 14.44 17.75
N ILE A 685 3.34 13.46 18.15
CA ILE A 685 3.71 12.05 18.29
C ILE A 685 2.71 11.21 17.52
N GLY A 686 3.17 10.55 16.45
CA GLY A 686 2.37 9.57 15.72
C GLY A 686 2.56 8.18 16.33
N ILE A 687 1.47 7.51 16.60
CA ILE A 687 1.42 6.14 17.13
C ILE A 687 0.63 5.29 16.13
N ASP A 688 1.37 4.65 15.23
CA ASP A 688 0.86 3.78 14.18
C ASP A 688 1.19 2.30 14.44
N GLN A 689 0.67 1.41 13.62
CA GLN A 689 0.86 -0.04 13.70
C GLN A 689 2.20 -0.52 13.12
N SER A 690 3.07 0.38 12.66
CA SER A 690 4.38 0.00 12.12
C SER A 690 5.24 -0.70 13.18
N PRO A 691 6.06 -1.69 12.80
CA PRO A 691 6.93 -2.39 13.74
C PRO A 691 7.86 -1.45 14.51
N ILE A 692 8.16 -1.75 15.78
CA ILE A 692 9.12 -1.01 16.60
C ILE A 692 10.59 -1.19 16.17
N GLY A 693 10.82 -2.00 15.14
CA GLY A 693 12.11 -2.23 14.51
C GLY A 693 12.04 -3.32 13.47
N ARG A 694 13.00 -3.32 12.55
CA ARG A 694 13.03 -4.24 11.39
C ARG A 694 13.92 -5.47 11.61
N THR A 695 14.65 -5.51 12.71
CA THR A 695 15.64 -6.57 13.00
C THR A 695 15.25 -7.36 14.24
N PRO A 696 15.69 -8.63 14.36
CA PRO A 696 15.47 -9.45 15.54
C PRO A 696 16.07 -8.86 16.83
N ARG A 697 17.00 -7.90 16.73
CA ARG A 697 17.61 -7.18 17.86
C ARG A 697 16.69 -6.15 18.50
N SER A 698 15.74 -5.62 17.75
CA SER A 698 14.74 -4.69 18.27
C SER A 698 13.73 -5.46 19.12
N ASN A 699 13.47 -4.98 20.32
CA ASN A 699 12.54 -5.59 21.26
C ASN A 699 11.92 -4.54 22.19
N PRO A 700 10.87 -4.85 22.96
CA PRO A 700 10.24 -3.91 23.88
C PRO A 700 11.20 -3.26 24.89
N ALA A 701 12.15 -4.02 25.43
CA ALA A 701 13.12 -3.50 26.40
C ALA A 701 14.09 -2.47 25.78
N THR A 702 14.54 -2.70 24.55
CA THR A 702 15.42 -1.75 23.84
C THR A 702 14.67 -0.51 23.37
N TYR A 703 13.46 -0.69 22.84
CA TYR A 703 12.65 0.40 22.32
C TYR A 703 12.23 1.39 23.42
N THR A 704 11.79 0.90 24.58
CA THR A 704 11.42 1.73 25.72
C THR A 704 12.63 2.31 26.45
N GLY A 705 13.85 1.91 26.07
CA GLY A 705 15.10 2.35 26.70
C GLY A 705 15.31 1.80 28.10
N VAL A 706 14.47 0.89 28.59
CA VAL A 706 14.61 0.27 29.90
C VAL A 706 15.83 -0.65 29.96
N PHE A 707 16.19 -1.25 28.81
CA PHE A 707 17.34 -2.14 28.72
C PHE A 707 18.67 -1.45 29.05
N THR A 708 18.81 -0.17 28.78
CA THR A 708 20.00 0.62 29.16
C THR A 708 20.15 0.71 30.70
N ASP A 709 19.03 0.92 31.40
CA ASP A 709 19.01 0.95 32.85
C ASP A 709 19.28 -0.45 33.43
N ILE A 710 18.72 -1.52 32.83
CA ILE A 710 18.99 -2.90 33.28
C ILE A 710 20.46 -3.25 33.09
N ARG A 711 21.12 -2.92 31.98
CA ARG A 711 22.56 -3.15 31.77
C ARG A 711 23.40 -2.42 32.83
N THR A 712 22.99 -1.24 33.21
CA THR A 712 23.68 -0.48 34.30
C THR A 712 23.57 -1.23 35.61
N VAL A 713 22.45 -1.80 35.96
CA VAL A 713 22.26 -2.61 37.16
C VAL A 713 23.19 -3.84 37.15
N PHE A 714 23.24 -4.57 36.01
CA PHE A 714 24.14 -5.73 35.89
C PHE A 714 25.61 -5.35 36.01
N SER A 715 26.05 -4.22 35.47
CA SER A 715 27.43 -3.75 35.57
C SER A 715 27.82 -3.31 37.01
N GLN A 716 26.82 -3.03 37.84
CA GLN A 716 27.04 -2.65 39.25
C GLN A 716 27.10 -3.85 40.20
N THR A 717 26.84 -5.05 39.75
CA THR A 717 26.96 -6.29 40.54
C THR A 717 28.42 -6.50 40.98
N GLN A 718 28.62 -7.17 42.11
CA GLN A 718 29.96 -7.44 42.64
C GLN A 718 30.81 -8.23 41.64
N GLU A 719 30.21 -9.23 41.00
CA GLU A 719 30.89 -10.09 40.01
C GLU A 719 31.30 -9.33 38.75
N ALA A 720 30.44 -8.45 38.23
CA ALA A 720 30.78 -7.61 37.09
C ALA A 720 31.90 -6.62 37.40
N LYS A 721 31.90 -6.03 38.59
CA LYS A 721 32.95 -5.12 39.04
C LYS A 721 34.28 -5.84 39.17
N MET A 722 34.32 -7.05 39.78
CA MET A 722 35.54 -7.84 39.91
C MET A 722 36.15 -8.20 38.53
N ARG A 723 35.32 -8.40 37.52
CA ARG A 723 35.74 -8.73 36.14
C ARG A 723 36.00 -7.49 35.28
N GLY A 724 35.75 -6.28 35.76
CA GLY A 724 35.86 -5.05 35.01
C GLY A 724 34.81 -4.89 33.90
N TYR A 725 33.64 -5.50 34.07
CA TYR A 725 32.57 -5.47 33.06
C TYR A 725 31.71 -4.21 33.21
N GLY A 726 31.85 -3.31 32.22
CA GLY A 726 30.99 -2.12 32.11
C GLY A 726 29.63 -2.46 31.44
N PRO A 727 28.71 -1.48 31.35
CA PRO A 727 27.36 -1.66 30.76
C PRO A 727 27.38 -2.15 29.28
N GLY A 728 28.47 -1.87 28.53
CA GLY A 728 28.68 -2.32 27.17
C GLY A 728 28.78 -3.85 27.05
N ARG A 729 29.34 -4.53 28.08
CA ARG A 729 29.47 -6.00 28.11
C ARG A 729 28.10 -6.69 28.07
N PHE A 730 27.10 -6.07 28.65
CA PHE A 730 25.72 -6.58 28.70
C PHE A 730 24.85 -6.11 27.52
N SER A 731 25.46 -5.61 26.45
CA SER A 731 24.79 -5.25 25.20
C SER A 731 24.98 -6.35 24.15
N PHE A 732 23.89 -6.87 23.61
CA PHE A 732 23.95 -7.82 22.49
C PHE A 732 24.25 -7.13 21.15
N ASN A 733 24.30 -5.80 21.09
CA ASN A 733 24.67 -5.04 19.88
C ASN A 733 26.18 -4.73 19.78
N VAL A 734 26.94 -4.92 20.88
CA VAL A 734 28.34 -4.53 20.97
C VAL A 734 29.21 -5.77 21.12
N LYS A 735 30.33 -5.80 20.40
CA LYS A 735 31.33 -6.88 20.53
C LYS A 735 31.86 -7.00 21.96
N GLY A 736 32.22 -8.22 22.35
CA GLY A 736 32.84 -8.53 23.61
C GLY A 736 31.92 -9.26 24.59
N GLY A 737 30.61 -8.96 24.64
CA GLY A 737 29.65 -9.67 25.49
C GLY A 737 28.63 -10.51 24.76
N ARG A 738 28.42 -10.22 23.49
CA ARG A 738 27.46 -10.94 22.63
C ARG A 738 28.01 -12.26 22.12
N CYS A 739 27.13 -13.14 21.69
CA CYS A 739 27.51 -14.31 20.91
C CYS A 739 27.97 -13.86 19.51
N GLU A 740 29.21 -14.16 19.13
CA GLU A 740 29.74 -13.71 17.83
C GLU A 740 29.25 -14.59 16.66
N ALA A 741 28.75 -15.80 16.91
CA ALA A 741 28.19 -16.66 15.86
C ALA A 741 26.87 -16.11 15.27
N CYS A 742 25.97 -15.58 16.11
CA CYS A 742 24.74 -14.92 15.69
C CYS A 742 24.80 -13.40 15.82
N GLU A 743 25.95 -12.85 16.15
CA GLU A 743 26.16 -11.41 16.38
C GLU A 743 25.19 -10.76 17.36
N GLY A 744 24.61 -11.56 18.29
CA GLY A 744 23.66 -11.12 19.30
C GLY A 744 22.20 -11.22 18.89
N ASP A 745 21.88 -11.75 17.71
CA ASP A 745 20.49 -11.95 17.26
C ASP A 745 19.78 -13.08 18.01
N GLY A 746 20.55 -14.08 18.49
CA GLY A 746 20.02 -15.29 19.12
C GLY A 746 19.51 -16.33 18.11
N ILE A 747 19.26 -15.91 16.89
CA ILE A 747 18.76 -16.70 15.77
C ILE A 747 19.66 -16.51 14.56
N ILE A 748 19.65 -17.45 13.63
CA ILE A 748 20.32 -17.40 12.34
C ILE A 748 19.24 -17.38 11.26
N GLN A 749 19.29 -16.41 10.38
CA GLN A 749 18.43 -16.32 9.20
C GLN A 749 19.02 -17.17 8.08
N ILE A 750 18.26 -18.11 7.59
CA ILE A 750 18.59 -18.91 6.41
C ILE A 750 17.78 -18.36 5.25
N ALA A 751 18.45 -17.66 4.32
CA ALA A 751 17.82 -17.10 3.14
C ALA A 751 17.38 -18.22 2.17
N MET A 752 16.10 -18.24 1.82
CA MET A 752 15.50 -19.20 0.90
C MET A 752 15.10 -18.46 -0.38
N HIS A 753 15.79 -18.72 -1.51
CA HIS A 753 15.62 -17.97 -2.75
C HIS A 753 14.18 -17.92 -3.31
N PHE A 754 13.34 -18.92 -3.04
CA PHE A 754 11.96 -19.03 -3.55
C PHE A 754 10.90 -19.21 -2.46
N LEU A 755 11.32 -19.30 -1.19
CA LEU A 755 10.46 -19.48 -0.03
C LEU A 755 10.73 -18.37 0.99
N PRO A 756 9.83 -18.14 1.96
CA PRO A 756 10.12 -17.26 3.09
C PRO A 756 11.37 -17.70 3.83
N ASP A 757 12.17 -16.74 4.27
CA ASP A 757 13.38 -17.03 5.06
C ASP A 757 13.04 -17.77 6.35
N ILE A 758 13.87 -18.76 6.70
CA ILE A 758 13.71 -19.55 7.92
C ILE A 758 14.63 -18.98 9.00
N TYR A 759 14.08 -18.82 10.20
CA TYR A 759 14.82 -18.37 11.37
C TYR A 759 15.00 -19.54 12.34
N VAL A 760 16.25 -19.97 12.57
CA VAL A 760 16.58 -21.06 13.49
C VAL A 760 17.34 -20.53 14.72
N PRO A 761 17.15 -21.10 15.93
CA PRO A 761 17.96 -20.73 17.07
C PRO A 761 19.47 -20.95 16.80
N CYS A 762 20.29 -20.01 17.25
CA CYS A 762 21.74 -20.12 17.09
C CYS A 762 22.27 -21.33 17.88
N GLU A 763 22.97 -22.25 17.21
CA GLU A 763 23.50 -23.48 17.81
C GLU A 763 24.50 -23.22 18.94
N VAL A 764 25.26 -22.12 18.86
CA VAL A 764 26.29 -21.76 19.85
C VAL A 764 25.69 -21.23 21.14
N CYS A 765 24.80 -20.23 21.04
CA CYS A 765 24.19 -19.61 22.22
C CYS A 765 22.80 -20.13 22.56
N LYS A 766 22.22 -20.99 21.73
CA LYS A 766 20.88 -21.58 21.89
C LYS A 766 19.80 -20.54 22.21
N GLY A 767 19.84 -19.42 21.49
CA GLY A 767 18.92 -18.30 21.67
C GLY A 767 19.33 -17.28 22.76
N ALA A 768 20.35 -17.55 23.58
CA ALA A 768 20.74 -16.70 24.70
C ALA A 768 21.32 -15.32 24.32
N ARG A 769 21.73 -15.11 23.06
CA ARG A 769 22.29 -13.84 22.52
C ARG A 769 23.68 -13.44 23.03
N TYR A 770 24.16 -14.00 24.15
CA TYR A 770 25.42 -13.65 24.83
C TYR A 770 26.41 -14.80 24.84
N ASN A 771 27.67 -14.48 25.09
CA ASN A 771 28.70 -15.46 25.34
C ASN A 771 28.60 -15.98 26.81
N ARG A 772 29.25 -17.11 27.06
CA ARG A 772 29.18 -17.84 28.34
C ARG A 772 29.65 -16.95 29.52
N GLU A 773 30.72 -16.21 29.37
CA GLU A 773 31.32 -15.40 30.43
C GLU A 773 30.37 -14.25 30.89
N THR A 774 29.61 -13.68 29.95
CA THR A 774 28.61 -12.65 30.27
C THR A 774 27.43 -13.25 31.05
N LEU A 775 27.04 -14.49 30.71
CA LEU A 775 25.94 -15.21 31.39
C LEU A 775 26.29 -15.72 32.77
N GLU A 776 27.56 -15.76 33.17
CA GLU A 776 27.96 -16.07 34.53
C GLU A 776 27.55 -14.99 35.50
N VAL A 777 27.47 -13.71 35.08
CA VAL A 777 27.06 -12.61 35.93
C VAL A 777 25.57 -12.64 36.21
N LYS A 778 25.20 -12.68 37.49
CA LYS A 778 23.79 -12.76 37.92
C LYS A 778 23.39 -11.56 38.78
N TYR A 779 22.16 -11.10 38.62
CA TYR A 779 21.48 -10.16 39.51
C TYR A 779 20.24 -10.84 40.09
N LYS A 780 20.15 -10.89 41.42
CA LYS A 780 19.11 -11.66 42.16
C LYS A 780 18.95 -13.12 41.63
N GLY A 781 20.05 -13.79 41.27
CA GLY A 781 20.08 -15.14 40.80
C GLY A 781 19.71 -15.33 39.30
N LYS A 782 19.38 -14.26 38.56
CA LYS A 782 19.00 -14.29 37.16
C LYS A 782 20.10 -13.70 36.27
N THR A 783 20.35 -14.32 35.12
CA THR A 783 21.24 -13.79 34.08
C THR A 783 20.55 -12.68 33.28
N ILE A 784 21.31 -11.94 32.47
CA ILE A 784 20.74 -10.93 31.55
C ILE A 784 19.77 -11.53 30.52
N THR A 785 20.03 -12.76 30.07
CA THR A 785 19.13 -13.49 29.18
C THR A 785 17.83 -13.90 29.88
N ASP A 786 17.90 -14.36 31.13
CA ASP A 786 16.71 -14.68 31.92
C ASP A 786 15.80 -13.47 32.03
N VAL A 787 16.38 -12.27 32.23
CA VAL A 787 15.63 -11.01 32.31
C VAL A 787 14.97 -10.65 30.97
N LEU A 788 15.64 -10.90 29.85
CA LEU A 788 15.05 -10.68 28.53
C LEU A 788 13.90 -11.67 28.24
N ASN A 789 13.99 -12.88 28.76
CA ASN A 789 12.96 -13.93 28.62
C ASN A 789 11.81 -13.79 29.63
N MET A 790 11.96 -12.94 30.68
CA MET A 790 10.84 -12.64 31.58
C MET A 790 9.70 -11.98 30.81
N THR A 791 8.47 -12.28 31.19
CA THR A 791 7.32 -11.48 30.83
C THR A 791 7.45 -10.07 31.44
N VAL A 792 6.77 -9.10 30.83
CA VAL A 792 6.75 -7.72 31.35
C VAL A 792 6.19 -7.69 32.78
N GLU A 793 5.21 -8.53 33.12
CA GLU A 793 4.63 -8.66 34.45
C GLU A 793 5.64 -9.20 35.46
N GLU A 794 6.35 -10.29 35.15
CA GLU A 794 7.43 -10.83 35.97
C GLU A 794 8.55 -9.84 36.16
N ALA A 795 8.97 -9.14 35.09
CA ALA A 795 10.00 -8.11 35.16
C ALA A 795 9.56 -6.90 36.01
N CYS A 796 8.28 -6.55 35.98
CA CYS A 796 7.73 -5.47 36.85
C CYS A 796 7.89 -5.79 38.33
N THR A 797 7.58 -7.02 38.73
CA THR A 797 7.77 -7.50 40.12
C THR A 797 9.25 -7.66 40.45
N PHE A 798 10.08 -8.19 39.53
CA PHE A 798 11.51 -8.42 39.74
C PHE A 798 12.28 -7.10 40.01
N PHE A 799 11.91 -6.02 39.33
CA PHE A 799 12.55 -4.70 39.45
C PHE A 799 11.75 -3.71 40.30
N GLU A 800 10.79 -4.15 41.11
CA GLU A 800 9.95 -3.29 41.97
C GLU A 800 10.77 -2.28 42.79
N ASN A 801 11.91 -2.71 43.35
CA ASN A 801 12.78 -1.90 44.18
C ASN A 801 13.72 -0.95 43.41
N ILE A 802 13.62 -0.85 42.08
CA ILE A 802 14.40 0.05 41.24
C ILE A 802 13.45 1.02 40.52
N PRO A 803 13.13 2.19 41.08
CA PRO A 803 12.07 3.08 40.63
C PRO A 803 12.19 3.49 39.16
N LYS A 804 13.41 3.69 38.67
CA LYS A 804 13.67 4.10 37.27
C LYS A 804 13.29 3.00 36.27
N ILE A 805 13.57 1.73 36.59
CA ILE A 805 13.24 0.57 35.75
C ILE A 805 11.76 0.26 35.93
N HIS A 806 11.29 0.15 37.18
CA HIS A 806 9.91 -0.20 37.51
C HIS A 806 8.89 0.73 36.80
N ARG A 807 9.12 2.05 36.83
CA ARG A 807 8.23 3.02 36.17
C ARG A 807 8.06 2.74 34.68
N LYS A 808 9.15 2.44 33.95
CA LYS A 808 9.09 2.15 32.51
C LYS A 808 8.42 0.81 32.19
N ILE A 809 8.66 -0.21 33.02
CA ILE A 809 8.02 -1.52 32.86
C ILE A 809 6.52 -1.43 33.20
N LYS A 810 6.17 -0.69 34.26
CA LYS A 810 4.79 -0.50 34.68
C LYS A 810 3.92 0.12 33.57
N THR A 811 4.46 1.05 32.77
CA THR A 811 3.69 1.60 31.64
C THR A 811 3.38 0.53 30.57
N LEU A 812 4.24 -0.47 30.38
CA LEU A 812 3.94 -1.62 29.50
C LEU A 812 2.81 -2.49 30.08
N VAL A 813 2.78 -2.69 31.39
CA VAL A 813 1.67 -3.40 32.07
C VAL A 813 0.37 -2.60 31.93
N ASP A 814 0.43 -1.29 32.17
CA ASP A 814 -0.73 -0.38 32.10
C ASP A 814 -1.43 -0.38 30.73
N VAL A 815 -0.67 -0.54 29.63
CA VAL A 815 -1.21 -0.66 28.28
C VAL A 815 -1.65 -2.09 27.91
N GLY A 816 -1.65 -3.03 28.88
CA GLY A 816 -2.11 -4.41 28.68
C GLY A 816 -1.09 -5.34 28.03
N LEU A 817 0.22 -5.04 28.06
CA LEU A 817 1.30 -5.85 27.51
C LEU A 817 2.06 -6.67 28.57
N GLY A 818 1.43 -6.99 29.70
CA GLY A 818 2.05 -7.77 30.78
C GLY A 818 2.54 -9.15 30.35
N TYR A 819 1.89 -9.74 29.36
CA TYR A 819 2.15 -11.11 28.87
C TYR A 819 3.32 -11.24 27.88
N ILE A 820 3.74 -10.18 27.20
CA ILE A 820 4.85 -10.27 26.24
C ILE A 820 6.20 -10.37 26.97
N GLN A 821 7.20 -11.00 26.32
CA GLN A 821 8.54 -11.05 26.90
C GLN A 821 9.29 -9.73 26.67
N MET A 822 10.11 -9.31 27.64
CA MET A 822 10.94 -8.11 27.56
C MET A 822 11.86 -8.10 26.34
N GLY A 823 12.42 -9.25 25.96
CA GLY A 823 13.32 -9.47 24.85
C GLY A 823 12.64 -10.00 23.56
N GLN A 824 11.30 -10.05 23.49
CA GLN A 824 10.58 -10.52 22.32
C GLN A 824 10.96 -9.72 21.09
N SER A 825 11.28 -10.41 19.99
CA SER A 825 11.67 -9.75 18.74
C SER A 825 10.55 -8.84 18.21
N ALA A 826 10.91 -7.65 17.71
CA ALA A 826 9.96 -6.74 17.07
C ALA A 826 9.23 -7.37 15.87
N THR A 827 9.86 -8.33 15.21
CA THR A 827 9.30 -9.03 14.03
C THR A 827 8.20 -10.03 14.39
N THR A 828 8.11 -10.44 15.67
CA THR A 828 7.07 -11.37 16.16
C THR A 828 5.91 -10.67 16.85
N LEU A 829 6.00 -9.34 17.07
CA LEU A 829 4.92 -8.57 17.64
C LEU A 829 3.84 -8.30 16.59
N SER A 830 2.58 -8.38 17.00
CA SER A 830 1.46 -7.89 16.19
C SER A 830 1.50 -6.36 16.03
N GLY A 831 0.80 -5.81 15.02
CA GLY A 831 0.71 -4.37 14.82
C GLY A 831 0.19 -3.63 16.06
N GLY A 832 -0.86 -4.15 16.69
CA GLY A 832 -1.44 -3.59 17.92
C GLY A 832 -0.50 -3.67 19.12
N GLU A 833 0.30 -4.75 19.27
CA GLU A 833 1.32 -4.84 20.32
C GLU A 833 2.43 -3.82 20.11
N ALA A 834 2.93 -3.68 18.87
CA ALA A 834 3.95 -2.69 18.52
C ALA A 834 3.45 -1.25 18.82
N GLN A 835 2.20 -0.94 18.49
CA GLN A 835 1.56 0.34 18.76
C GLN A 835 1.48 0.62 20.27
N ARG A 836 1.07 -0.37 21.07
CA ARG A 836 1.01 -0.25 22.53
C ARG A 836 2.39 -0.09 23.18
N VAL A 837 3.45 -0.71 22.64
CA VAL A 837 4.83 -0.47 23.08
C VAL A 837 5.25 0.98 22.83
N LYS A 838 4.87 1.56 21.66
CA LYS A 838 5.11 2.98 21.36
C LYS A 838 4.37 3.88 22.35
N LEU A 839 3.12 3.58 22.64
CA LEU A 839 2.31 4.32 23.61
C LEU A 839 2.92 4.25 25.04
N ALA A 840 3.37 3.07 25.47
CA ALA A 840 4.02 2.88 26.77
C ALA A 840 5.30 3.72 26.91
N LEU A 841 6.09 3.85 25.84
CA LEU A 841 7.28 4.73 25.83
C LEU A 841 6.92 6.19 26.10
N GLU A 842 5.87 6.69 25.45
CA GLU A 842 5.46 8.09 25.60
C GLU A 842 4.84 8.35 26.98
N LEU A 843 4.08 7.42 27.52
CA LEU A 843 3.56 7.49 28.91
C LEU A 843 4.66 7.52 29.97
N ALA A 844 5.80 6.90 29.70
CA ALA A 844 6.94 6.90 30.63
C ALA A 844 7.67 8.25 30.71
N LYS A 845 7.46 9.14 29.72
CA LYS A 845 8.07 10.47 29.64
C LYS A 845 7.23 11.50 30.42
N PRO A 846 7.86 12.54 31.00
CA PRO A 846 7.12 13.67 31.54
C PRO A 846 6.42 14.43 30.40
N GLY A 847 5.13 14.67 30.52
CA GLY A 847 4.35 15.45 29.56
C GLY A 847 4.53 16.95 29.75
N THR A 848 4.41 17.71 28.66
CA THR A 848 4.40 19.20 28.68
C THR A 848 2.97 19.76 28.78
N GLY A 849 1.96 18.95 28.54
CA GLY A 849 0.56 19.38 28.44
C GLY A 849 0.21 20.10 27.14
N LYS A 850 1.13 20.14 26.16
CA LYS A 850 0.93 20.77 24.83
C LYS A 850 1.28 19.83 23.67
N THR A 851 1.39 18.54 23.95
CA THR A 851 1.73 17.55 22.94
C THR A 851 0.46 17.06 22.23
N VAL A 852 0.52 16.94 20.90
CA VAL A 852 -0.51 16.30 20.09
C VAL A 852 -0.14 14.85 19.85
N TYR A 853 -0.97 13.92 20.28
CA TYR A 853 -0.87 12.49 20.00
C TYR A 853 -1.83 12.15 18.86
N ILE A 854 -1.31 11.54 17.81
CA ILE A 854 -2.11 11.04 16.70
C ILE A 854 -2.03 9.52 16.70
N MET A 855 -3.18 8.85 16.82
CA MET A 855 -3.29 7.39 16.88
C MET A 855 -4.14 6.90 15.71
N ASP A 856 -3.64 5.89 15.02
CA ASP A 856 -4.34 5.28 13.88
C ASP A 856 -4.83 3.89 14.29
N GLU A 857 -6.16 3.75 14.42
CA GLU A 857 -6.88 2.53 14.82
C GLU A 857 -6.23 1.79 16.01
N PRO A 858 -6.09 2.44 17.18
CA PRO A 858 -5.38 1.84 18.32
C PRO A 858 -6.09 0.64 18.96
N THR A 859 -7.33 0.37 18.60
CA THR A 859 -8.10 -0.80 19.10
C THR A 859 -7.96 -2.05 18.24
N THR A 860 -7.19 -1.98 17.15
CA THR A 860 -6.95 -3.11 16.25
C THR A 860 -6.40 -4.32 16.99
N GLY A 861 -7.04 -5.49 16.83
CA GLY A 861 -6.65 -6.74 17.47
C GLY A 861 -6.84 -6.78 18.99
N LEU A 862 -7.66 -5.89 19.55
CA LEU A 862 -7.92 -5.84 20.98
C LEU A 862 -9.30 -6.40 21.33
N HIS A 863 -9.28 -7.28 22.33
CA HIS A 863 -10.51 -7.64 23.02
C HIS A 863 -11.11 -6.44 23.76
N VAL A 864 -12.44 -6.36 23.92
CA VAL A 864 -13.16 -5.24 24.56
C VAL A 864 -12.59 -4.88 25.94
N ASP A 865 -12.11 -5.87 26.73
CA ASP A 865 -11.47 -5.62 28.02
C ASP A 865 -10.13 -4.86 27.88
N ASP A 866 -9.37 -5.16 26.85
CA ASP A 866 -8.11 -4.46 26.56
C ASP A 866 -8.38 -3.07 25.99
N VAL A 867 -9.45 -2.89 25.19
CA VAL A 867 -9.97 -1.58 24.77
C VAL A 867 -10.32 -0.73 25.99
N HIS A 868 -10.98 -1.31 26.98
CA HIS A 868 -11.33 -0.62 28.22
C HIS A 868 -10.10 -0.11 28.99
N LYS A 869 -9.00 -0.91 29.04
CA LYS A 869 -7.72 -0.49 29.61
C LYS A 869 -7.08 0.63 28.81
N LEU A 870 -7.07 0.49 27.47
CA LEU A 870 -6.50 1.49 26.57
C LEU A 870 -7.19 2.85 26.70
N VAL A 871 -8.52 2.88 26.76
CA VAL A 871 -9.29 4.11 26.94
C VAL A 871 -8.89 4.83 28.22
N LYS A 872 -8.70 4.12 29.33
CA LYS A 872 -8.21 4.71 30.60
C LYS A 872 -6.83 5.33 30.48
N VAL A 873 -5.97 4.74 29.65
CA VAL A 873 -4.64 5.28 29.35
C VAL A 873 -4.74 6.56 28.53
N ILE A 874 -5.61 6.57 27.51
CA ILE A 874 -5.87 7.75 26.68
C ILE A 874 -6.43 8.90 27.55
N ASP A 875 -7.41 8.61 28.41
CA ASP A 875 -7.95 9.61 29.33
C ASP A 875 -6.86 10.27 30.18
N ARG A 876 -5.92 9.50 30.75
CA ARG A 876 -4.79 10.05 31.50
C ARG A 876 -3.91 11.00 30.68
N LEU A 877 -3.73 10.74 29.35
CA LEU A 877 -2.98 11.64 28.47
C LEU A 877 -3.72 12.98 28.29
N VAL A 878 -5.03 12.93 28.10
CA VAL A 878 -5.87 14.12 27.94
C VAL A 878 -5.94 14.90 29.26
N GLU A 879 -6.11 14.24 30.40
CA GLU A 879 -6.13 14.84 31.73
C GLU A 879 -4.79 15.54 32.06
N ALA A 880 -3.69 15.10 31.50
CA ALA A 880 -2.39 15.78 31.58
C ALA A 880 -2.30 17.04 30.69
N GLY A 881 -3.39 17.46 30.03
CA GLY A 881 -3.49 18.68 29.21
C GLY A 881 -3.15 18.46 27.73
N ASN A 882 -2.80 17.24 27.31
CA ASN A 882 -2.45 16.95 25.92
C ASN A 882 -3.67 16.81 25.02
N THR A 883 -3.47 16.95 23.73
CA THR A 883 -4.49 16.68 22.71
C THR A 883 -4.30 15.27 22.16
N VAL A 884 -5.37 14.50 22.09
CA VAL A 884 -5.35 13.15 21.50
C VAL A 884 -6.31 13.10 20.32
N ILE A 885 -5.78 12.79 19.15
CA ILE A 885 -6.53 12.65 17.90
C ILE A 885 -6.47 11.18 17.49
N ILE A 886 -7.62 10.54 17.30
CA ILE A 886 -7.72 9.10 17.05
C ILE A 886 -8.53 8.86 15.79
N ILE A 887 -7.97 8.16 14.82
CA ILE A 887 -8.75 7.58 13.72
C ILE A 887 -9.32 6.27 14.25
N GLU A 888 -10.65 6.14 14.29
CA GLU A 888 -11.28 4.98 14.92
C GLU A 888 -12.62 4.57 14.26
N HIS A 889 -12.90 3.27 14.36
CA HIS A 889 -14.15 2.65 13.96
C HIS A 889 -14.89 1.97 15.13
N ASN A 890 -14.20 1.73 16.23
CA ASN A 890 -14.75 1.10 17.42
C ASN A 890 -15.69 2.05 18.16
N LEU A 891 -16.98 1.74 18.19
CA LEU A 891 -18.01 2.58 18.82
C LEU A 891 -17.81 2.78 20.32
N ASP A 892 -17.20 1.82 21.02
CA ASP A 892 -16.88 1.93 22.43
C ASP A 892 -15.85 3.01 22.75
N VAL A 893 -14.93 3.28 21.81
CA VAL A 893 -13.99 4.41 21.90
C VAL A 893 -14.65 5.71 21.45
N ILE A 894 -15.37 5.65 20.32
CA ILE A 894 -16.03 6.83 19.72
C ILE A 894 -17.03 7.46 20.69
N LYS A 895 -17.85 6.65 21.41
CA LYS A 895 -18.81 7.17 22.40
C LYS A 895 -18.14 7.89 23.58
N ARG A 896 -16.84 7.69 23.80
CA ARG A 896 -16.07 8.36 24.86
C ARG A 896 -15.38 9.65 24.41
N ALA A 897 -15.31 9.90 23.09
CA ALA A 897 -14.68 11.11 22.56
C ALA A 897 -15.33 12.39 23.09
N ASP A 898 -14.53 13.44 23.25
CA ASP A 898 -15.04 14.77 23.57
C ASP A 898 -15.53 15.48 22.30
N HIS A 899 -14.90 15.19 21.16
CA HIS A 899 -15.24 15.73 19.86
C HIS A 899 -15.13 14.68 18.76
N ILE A 900 -16.00 14.72 17.77
CA ILE A 900 -15.97 13.84 16.59
C ILE A 900 -15.89 14.69 15.33
N ILE A 901 -15.14 14.22 14.35
CA ILE A 901 -15.11 14.72 12.97
C ILE A 901 -15.39 13.53 12.07
N ASP A 902 -16.58 13.51 11.46
CA ASP A 902 -17.05 12.40 10.63
C ASP A 902 -16.88 12.73 9.14
N LEU A 903 -16.10 11.92 8.43
CA LEU A 903 -15.82 12.08 7.00
C LEU A 903 -16.67 11.11 6.16
N GLY A 904 -17.13 11.61 5.02
CA GLY A 904 -17.96 10.83 4.11
C GLY A 904 -18.41 11.65 2.91
N PRO A 905 -19.67 11.43 2.44
CA PRO A 905 -20.62 10.38 2.88
C PRO A 905 -20.23 8.97 2.45
N GLU A 906 -19.47 8.83 1.35
CA GLU A 906 -19.05 7.56 0.79
C GLU A 906 -17.51 7.43 0.75
N GLY A 907 -16.97 6.31 0.25
CA GLY A 907 -15.54 6.11 0.00
C GLY A 907 -15.10 6.63 -1.37
N GLY A 908 -13.77 6.80 -1.54
CA GLY A 908 -13.17 7.19 -2.82
C GLY A 908 -13.63 8.54 -3.33
N ASN A 909 -13.93 8.63 -4.63
CA ASN A 909 -14.33 9.89 -5.27
C ASN A 909 -15.66 10.46 -4.77
N ALA A 910 -16.52 9.65 -4.19
CA ALA A 910 -17.79 10.10 -3.61
C ALA A 910 -17.67 10.56 -2.16
N GLY A 911 -16.48 10.45 -1.56
CA GLY A 911 -16.17 10.88 -0.20
C GLY A 911 -15.41 12.19 -0.13
N GLY A 912 -14.60 12.33 0.89
CA GLY A 912 -13.65 13.45 1.05
C GLY A 912 -14.28 14.76 1.54
N MET A 913 -15.41 14.69 2.22
CA MET A 913 -16.09 15.83 2.83
C MET A 913 -16.35 15.58 4.32
N ILE A 914 -16.53 16.63 5.10
CA ILE A 914 -17.00 16.53 6.48
C ILE A 914 -18.52 16.41 6.43
N VAL A 915 -19.03 15.32 6.98
CA VAL A 915 -20.48 15.03 7.10
C VAL A 915 -21.06 15.62 8.37
N ALA A 916 -20.34 15.46 9.48
CA ALA A 916 -20.74 15.97 10.79
C ALA A 916 -19.49 16.28 11.63
N GLN A 917 -19.59 17.25 12.53
CA GLN A 917 -18.59 17.50 13.56
C GLN A 917 -19.26 18.05 14.80
N GLY A 918 -18.75 17.70 15.97
CA GLY A 918 -19.29 18.11 17.26
C GLY A 918 -19.08 17.04 18.33
N THR A 919 -19.87 17.12 19.39
CA THR A 919 -19.90 16.07 20.42
C THR A 919 -20.51 14.78 19.86
N PRO A 920 -20.27 13.61 20.47
CA PRO A 920 -20.92 12.36 20.06
C PRO A 920 -22.44 12.45 19.98
N GLU A 921 -23.05 13.22 20.88
CA GLU A 921 -24.48 13.46 20.94
C GLU A 921 -24.98 14.27 19.73
N GLU A 922 -24.26 15.33 19.33
CA GLU A 922 -24.55 16.14 18.15
C GLU A 922 -24.42 15.34 16.86
N VAL A 923 -23.37 14.54 16.74
CA VAL A 923 -23.14 13.68 15.56
C VAL A 923 -24.21 12.58 15.47
N ALA A 924 -24.68 12.04 16.60
CA ALA A 924 -25.76 11.04 16.64
C ALA A 924 -27.11 11.60 16.14
N LEU A 925 -27.31 12.91 16.16
CA LEU A 925 -28.51 13.58 15.61
C LEU A 925 -28.41 13.82 14.10
N CYS A 926 -27.25 13.72 13.51
CA CYS A 926 -27.04 13.93 12.09
C CYS A 926 -27.46 12.71 11.28
N GLU A 927 -28.55 12.80 10.53
CA GLU A 927 -29.08 11.67 9.73
C GLU A 927 -28.16 11.23 8.60
N SER A 928 -27.32 12.14 8.07
CA SER A 928 -26.37 11.82 7.00
C SER A 928 -25.10 11.13 7.50
N SER A 929 -24.86 11.10 8.82
CA SER A 929 -23.71 10.44 9.43
C SER A 929 -24.02 8.96 9.70
N TYR A 930 -23.33 8.06 8.99
CA TYR A 930 -23.42 6.63 9.30
C TYR A 930 -22.90 6.34 10.72
N THR A 931 -21.79 6.93 11.11
CA THR A 931 -21.27 6.81 12.47
C THR A 931 -22.28 7.26 13.50
N GLY A 932 -22.96 8.38 13.25
CA GLY A 932 -24.03 8.89 14.11
C GLY A 932 -25.20 7.93 14.27
N GLN A 933 -25.63 7.28 13.18
CA GLN A 933 -26.70 6.30 13.20
C GLN A 933 -26.39 5.10 14.12
N TYR A 934 -25.17 4.54 14.02
CA TYR A 934 -24.73 3.41 14.85
C TYR A 934 -24.42 3.82 16.30
N LEU A 935 -24.05 5.08 16.53
CA LEU A 935 -23.73 5.61 17.86
C LEU A 935 -24.99 5.91 18.67
N ARG A 936 -26.09 6.31 18.02
CA ARG A 936 -27.37 6.71 18.66
C ARG A 936 -27.87 5.73 19.71
N PRO A 937 -27.94 4.41 19.47
CA PRO A 937 -28.45 3.46 20.50
C PRO A 937 -27.50 3.25 21.68
N MET A 938 -26.24 3.69 21.60
CA MET A 938 -25.22 3.52 22.64
C MET A 938 -25.12 4.73 23.58
N LEU A 939 -25.71 5.87 23.19
CA LEU A 939 -25.72 7.09 23.99
C LEU A 939 -26.95 7.16 24.88
N PRO A 940 -26.90 7.87 26.00
CA PRO A 940 -28.08 8.16 26.81
C PRO A 940 -29.20 8.77 25.95
N VAL A 941 -30.44 8.39 26.19
CA VAL A 941 -31.59 8.91 25.45
C VAL A 941 -31.60 10.44 25.56
N LEU A 942 -31.28 11.12 24.44
CA LEU A 942 -31.46 12.55 24.35
C LEU A 942 -32.97 12.82 24.36
N GLU A 943 -33.47 13.27 25.49
CA GLU A 943 -34.81 13.83 25.54
C GLU A 943 -34.90 14.93 24.48
N SER A 944 -35.89 14.86 23.59
CA SER A 944 -36.11 15.82 22.51
C SER A 944 -36.53 17.18 23.11
N GLY A 945 -35.55 17.93 23.54
CA GLY A 945 -35.70 19.22 24.16
C GLY A 945 -34.65 20.21 23.69
N ALA A 946 -35.12 21.11 22.81
CA ALA A 946 -34.49 22.36 22.39
C ALA A 946 -33.25 22.30 21.50
N ALA A 947 -33.47 22.15 20.19
CA ALA A 947 -32.60 22.72 19.20
C ALA A 947 -32.55 24.25 19.39
N ALA A 948 -31.40 24.79 19.80
CA ALA A 948 -31.19 26.23 19.78
C ALA A 948 -31.28 26.72 18.32
N PRO A 949 -32.01 27.80 18.01
CA PRO A 949 -32.19 28.24 16.65
C PRO A 949 -30.86 28.83 16.10
N VAL A 950 -30.35 28.25 15.03
CA VAL A 950 -29.30 28.85 14.23
C VAL A 950 -29.78 30.21 13.74
N GLU A 951 -29.25 31.27 14.31
CA GLU A 951 -29.50 32.65 13.85
C GLU A 951 -29.02 32.81 12.38
N LYS A 952 -29.97 32.82 11.46
CA LYS A 952 -29.73 33.24 10.09
C LYS A 952 -29.38 34.73 10.11
N LYS A 953 -28.09 35.07 9.96
CA LYS A 953 -27.65 36.44 9.68
C LYS A 953 -28.32 36.91 8.41
N ARG A 954 -29.37 37.75 8.58
CA ARG A 954 -30.00 38.55 7.51
C ARG A 954 -28.96 39.52 6.92
N THR A 955 -28.51 39.24 5.72
CA THR A 955 -27.78 40.22 4.90
C THR A 955 -28.67 41.44 4.62
N ARG A 956 -28.37 42.57 5.26
CA ARG A 956 -28.93 43.84 4.94
C ARG A 956 -28.44 44.29 3.55
N ARG A 957 -29.30 44.20 2.54
CA ARG A 957 -29.13 44.93 1.26
C ARG A 957 -29.13 46.40 1.56
N LYS A 958 -27.99 47.09 1.39
CA LYS A 958 -27.94 48.54 1.22
C LYS A 958 -28.58 48.88 -0.13
N LYS A 959 -29.68 49.63 -0.09
CA LYS A 959 -30.17 50.42 -1.25
C LYS A 959 -29.17 51.54 -1.54
N ALA A 960 -28.83 51.62 -2.80
CA ALA A 960 -28.12 52.78 -3.35
C ALA A 960 -29.15 53.94 -3.51
N GLU A 961 -28.75 55.10 -3.10
CA GLU A 961 -29.05 56.37 -3.69
C GLU A 961 -27.75 57.03 -4.16
#